data_b9aff6907166acf95a616d7aa6dea2ce
#
_entry.id   b9aff6907166acf95a616d7aa6dea2ce
#
_cell.length_a   1.000
_cell.length_b   1.000
_cell.length_c   1.000
_cell.angle_alpha   90.00
_cell.angle_beta   90.00
_cell.angle_gamma   90.00
#
_symmetry.space_group_name_H-M   'P 1'
#
loop_
_entity.id
_entity.type
_entity.pdbx_description
1 polymer ?
#
loop_
_entity_poly.entity_id
_entity_poly.type
_entity_poly.pdbx_seq_one_letter_code
_entity_poly.pdbx_strand_id
1 'polypeptide(L)'
;MSNFSYSGQDYQRYADLAMSAEKMIFDSPEASLVSFGIFAEQLTQEIFKLDGMVNWNLNQKDRIDKMRCSANDYPDSVTYYLDDIRRRRNKAAHDSSYCPTKEVALKVDKEAFVIWTWFLETFTQAEISEYVDPVDSHKAMVDESEKIKQLEAKIAKLRQQTPVQPVSEETRQKRHEINLDFAKRHKLTEDETRELIDLQLRDAGWEVDSKKLNNWTNHTVPESGQNVAIAEWKFKDGERADYVLFMNKKAVGIIEAKKYDQAVQGALEQARDYLKDAKAESDSDPYKVSEADFIFSTNGRPYLEQFKEQSGIWFWDARNPEHPDRALESWLSPADLKMKLDAEVEKTADEGLAEDKDYPDFAAHDYQIAAIQSIEEAIRDHKSKILLAMATGTGKTRTAISLMYRLLKHKRARRILYLVDRQSLADQTAIALKDDKVNGQSVSNIYSVAEYSQKVPQSTDKIHISTVQGMVNRLFNTEDGDREISPGTYDFVIVDEAHRGYFEDKEMSDEEVKFYDQSDYVSQYRRVVDYFDAVAIGMTATPALQTVQIFGQPVYTYSYRQAVLDGYLMDHNAPHVIKTKLLEEGIHLKKGDHANVYNYDKQTLEQVELPDDLDFDVDSFNRKVVNESFNRIVCQELVKQLDPTDRDLGKTLIFATRDDHADMIVRLLKEEFAKAGCPVGANVIMKITGQDRHREDHIREFKNEEFPNIVVTVDLLTTGIDVPSIANLVFLRRXXXXXXXXXXXXXXXY
;
A
#
# COMPACT_ATOMS: atom_id res chain seq x y z
N MET A 1 -23.91 28.21 30.14
CA MET A 1 -23.85 28.47 28.67
C MET A 1 -22.93 27.46 28.05
N SER A 2 -23.15 27.11 26.79
CA SER A 2 -22.24 26.17 26.11
C SER A 2 -20.94 26.87 25.69
N ASN A 3 -19.83 26.13 25.74
CA ASN A 3 -18.52 26.58 25.26
C ASN A 3 -18.52 26.83 23.73
N PHE A 4 -19.46 26.25 23.00
CA PHE A 4 -19.53 26.34 21.54
C PHE A 4 -20.54 27.37 21.06
N SER A 5 -20.95 28.32 21.92
CA SER A 5 -21.86 29.40 21.53
C SER A 5 -21.24 30.23 20.40
N TYR A 6 -22.03 30.52 19.36
CA TYR A 6 -21.61 31.26 18.18
C TYR A 6 -22.63 32.29 17.79
N SER A 7 -22.19 33.51 17.55
CA SER A 7 -23.07 34.62 17.24
C SER A 7 -23.37 34.83 15.75
N GLY A 8 -22.56 34.17 14.89
CA GLY A 8 -22.74 34.24 13.43
C GLY A 8 -23.75 33.22 12.91
N GLN A 9 -24.13 33.35 11.64
CA GLN A 9 -25.05 32.40 10.98
C GLN A 9 -24.35 31.34 10.14
N ASP A 10 -23.19 31.67 9.58
CA ASP A 10 -22.52 30.83 8.57
C ASP A 10 -22.12 29.45 9.09
N TYR A 11 -21.60 29.37 10.32
CA TYR A 11 -21.10 28.14 10.93
C TYR A 11 -21.93 27.67 12.14
N GLN A 12 -23.15 28.20 12.32
CA GLN A 12 -24.02 27.88 13.46
C GLN A 12 -24.26 26.38 13.60
N ARG A 13 -24.36 25.66 12.48
CA ARG A 13 -24.65 24.22 12.49
C ARG A 13 -23.50 23.40 13.09
N TYR A 14 -22.26 23.85 12.90
CA TYR A 14 -21.06 23.21 13.52
C TYR A 14 -21.09 23.50 15.04
N ALA A 15 -21.38 24.73 15.43
CA ALA A 15 -21.58 25.07 16.84
C ALA A 15 -22.66 24.20 17.47
N ASP A 16 -23.80 24.02 16.78
CA ASP A 16 -24.94 23.21 17.26
C ASP A 16 -24.53 21.72 17.44
N LEU A 17 -23.71 21.16 16.55
CA LEU A 17 -23.17 19.79 16.69
C LEU A 17 -22.34 19.66 17.97
N ALA A 18 -21.43 20.60 18.21
CA ALA A 18 -20.57 20.58 19.39
C ALA A 18 -21.38 20.84 20.68
N MET A 19 -22.36 21.74 20.64
CA MET A 19 -23.26 21.97 21.77
C MET A 19 -24.08 20.73 22.13
N SER A 20 -24.54 19.98 21.13
CA SER A 20 -25.26 18.72 21.37
C SER A 20 -24.33 17.65 21.99
N ALA A 21 -23.06 17.55 21.53
CA ALA A 21 -22.07 16.64 22.12
C ALA A 21 -21.77 17.01 23.58
N GLU A 22 -21.58 18.32 23.87
CA GLU A 22 -21.32 18.85 25.22
C GLU A 22 -22.42 18.48 26.21
N LYS A 23 -23.69 18.56 25.79
CA LYS A 23 -24.86 18.22 26.64
C LYS A 23 -24.86 16.76 27.08
N MET A 24 -24.27 15.84 26.28
CA MET A 24 -24.31 14.42 26.56
C MET A 24 -23.18 13.95 27.49
N ILE A 25 -22.22 14.80 27.86
CA ILE A 25 -21.03 14.45 28.63
C ILE A 25 -21.36 13.67 29.91
N PHE A 26 -22.33 14.10 30.65
CA PHE A 26 -22.66 13.53 31.98
C PHE A 26 -23.64 12.37 31.90
N ASP A 27 -24.51 12.36 30.90
CA ASP A 27 -25.56 11.33 30.74
C ASP A 27 -25.03 10.12 29.92
N SER A 28 -24.24 10.36 28.86
CA SER A 28 -23.69 9.33 28.01
C SER A 28 -22.34 9.78 27.45
N PRO A 29 -21.26 9.58 28.20
CA PRO A 29 -19.91 9.91 27.72
C PRO A 29 -19.59 9.28 26.36
N GLU A 30 -20.03 8.04 26.12
CA GLU A 30 -19.86 7.34 24.83
C GLU A 30 -20.52 8.12 23.68
N ALA A 31 -21.81 8.48 23.82
CA ALA A 31 -22.55 9.24 22.81
C ALA A 31 -21.93 10.63 22.59
N SER A 32 -21.42 11.25 23.66
CA SER A 32 -20.69 12.52 23.58
C SER A 32 -19.43 12.39 22.72
N LEU A 33 -18.62 11.34 22.94
CA LEU A 33 -17.39 11.09 22.15
C LEU A 33 -17.71 10.88 20.67
N VAL A 34 -18.73 10.08 20.36
CA VAL A 34 -19.16 9.83 18.97
C VAL A 34 -19.57 11.16 18.32
N SER A 35 -20.31 11.99 19.05
CA SER A 35 -20.83 13.27 18.56
C SER A 35 -19.72 14.30 18.34
N PHE A 36 -18.75 14.39 19.25
CA PHE A 36 -17.55 15.22 19.02
C PHE A 36 -16.76 14.74 17.82
N GLY A 37 -16.71 13.43 17.58
CA GLY A 37 -16.09 12.85 16.38
C GLY A 37 -16.77 13.32 15.10
N ILE A 38 -18.10 13.33 15.08
CA ILE A 38 -18.91 13.86 13.96
C ILE A 38 -18.60 15.34 13.74
N PHE A 39 -18.62 16.14 14.83
CA PHE A 39 -18.29 17.56 14.78
C PHE A 39 -16.91 17.80 14.16
N ALA A 40 -15.89 17.09 14.67
CA ALA A 40 -14.51 17.25 14.21
C ALA A 40 -14.37 16.86 12.73
N GLU A 41 -15.01 15.77 12.31
CA GLU A 41 -14.96 15.31 10.91
C GLU A 41 -15.66 16.33 9.98
N GLN A 42 -16.82 16.80 10.33
CA GLN A 42 -17.56 17.78 9.52
C GLN A 42 -16.79 19.11 9.44
N LEU A 43 -16.20 19.55 10.55
CA LEU A 43 -15.42 20.78 10.58
C LEU A 43 -14.14 20.64 9.71
N THR A 44 -13.45 19.50 9.78
CA THR A 44 -12.25 19.24 8.95
C THR A 44 -12.59 19.31 7.45
N GLN A 45 -13.72 18.75 7.04
CA GLN A 45 -14.17 18.82 5.65
C GLN A 45 -14.46 20.27 5.22
N GLU A 46 -15.02 21.09 6.12
CA GLU A 46 -15.23 22.52 5.84
C GLU A 46 -13.90 23.26 5.71
N ILE A 47 -12.93 22.99 6.57
CA ILE A 47 -11.58 23.56 6.50
C ILE A 47 -10.96 23.26 5.12
N PHE A 48 -11.06 22.02 4.67
CA PHE A 48 -10.55 21.60 3.36
C PHE A 48 -11.15 22.44 2.23
N LYS A 49 -12.47 22.66 2.30
CA LYS A 49 -13.19 23.49 1.32
C LYS A 49 -12.72 24.95 1.38
N LEU A 50 -12.62 25.52 2.59
CA LEU A 50 -12.23 26.91 2.80
C LEU A 50 -10.78 27.20 2.38
N ASP A 51 -9.89 26.20 2.47
CA ASP A 51 -8.49 26.32 2.06
C ASP A 51 -8.21 25.76 0.66
N GLY A 52 -9.27 25.34 -0.06
CA GLY A 52 -9.16 24.85 -1.42
C GLY A 52 -8.39 23.53 -1.53
N MET A 53 -8.39 22.72 -0.50
CA MET A 53 -7.70 21.43 -0.45
C MET A 53 -8.55 20.32 -1.07
N VAL A 54 -7.92 19.42 -1.81
CA VAL A 54 -8.60 18.28 -2.44
C VAL A 54 -9.08 17.31 -1.35
N ASN A 55 -10.40 17.01 -1.35
CA ASN A 55 -11.07 16.18 -0.36
C ASN A 55 -11.71 14.92 -0.97
N TRP A 56 -11.26 14.50 -2.13
CA TRP A 56 -11.84 13.34 -2.82
C TRP A 56 -11.34 12.03 -2.18
N ASN A 57 -12.28 11.18 -1.79
CA ASN A 57 -12.03 9.82 -1.28
C ASN A 57 -11.12 9.74 -0.03
N LEU A 58 -11.08 10.80 0.78
CA LEU A 58 -10.26 10.83 2.00
C LEU A 58 -11.09 10.47 3.23
N ASN A 59 -10.56 9.57 4.06
CA ASN A 59 -11.10 9.37 5.41
C ASN A 59 -10.56 10.47 6.35
N GLN A 60 -11.00 10.47 7.61
CA GLN A 60 -10.63 11.53 8.56
C GLN A 60 -9.12 11.49 8.90
N LYS A 61 -8.53 10.30 8.98
CA LYS A 61 -7.09 10.15 9.21
C LYS A 61 -6.29 10.80 8.08
N ASP A 62 -6.66 10.47 6.83
CA ASP A 62 -5.97 11.01 5.64
C ASP A 62 -6.03 12.54 5.60
N ARG A 63 -7.19 13.12 5.97
CA ARG A 63 -7.35 14.58 6.06
C ARG A 63 -6.39 15.19 7.09
N ILE A 64 -6.32 14.60 8.28
CA ILE A 64 -5.43 15.08 9.35
C ILE A 64 -3.96 14.97 8.91
N ASP A 65 -3.56 13.87 8.28
CA ASP A 65 -2.20 13.70 7.78
C ASP A 65 -1.88 14.74 6.67
N LYS A 66 -2.83 15.04 5.79
CA LYS A 66 -2.67 16.11 4.80
C LYS A 66 -2.53 17.49 5.46
N MET A 67 -3.27 17.75 6.55
CA MET A 67 -3.10 19.01 7.31
C MET A 67 -1.68 19.11 7.89
N ARG A 68 -1.15 18.03 8.45
CA ARG A 68 0.21 17.97 9.01
C ARG A 68 1.30 18.28 7.99
N CYS A 69 1.06 17.90 6.71
CA CYS A 69 2.02 18.09 5.62
C CYS A 69 1.76 19.36 4.79
N SER A 70 0.76 20.13 5.18
CA SER A 70 0.31 21.29 4.40
C SER A 70 1.21 22.51 4.61
N ALA A 71 1.48 23.25 3.53
CA ALA A 71 2.15 24.56 3.59
C ALA A 71 1.35 25.63 4.34
N ASN A 72 0.11 25.33 4.75
CA ASN A 72 -0.69 26.24 5.58
C ASN A 72 -0.23 26.27 7.06
N ASP A 73 0.68 25.37 7.45
CA ASP A 73 1.25 25.27 8.81
C ASP A 73 0.16 25.24 9.89
N TYR A 74 -0.78 24.30 9.76
CA TYR A 74 -1.83 24.10 10.77
C TYR A 74 -1.20 23.83 12.14
N PRO A 75 -1.71 24.43 13.24
CA PRO A 75 -1.12 24.23 14.56
C PRO A 75 -1.07 22.75 14.96
N ASP A 76 0.04 22.31 15.55
CA ASP A 76 0.23 20.93 16.02
C ASP A 76 -0.86 20.53 17.03
N SER A 77 -1.28 21.46 17.90
CA SER A 77 -2.37 21.19 18.85
C SER A 77 -3.69 20.89 18.14
N VAL A 78 -3.99 21.59 17.04
CA VAL A 78 -5.23 21.36 16.26
C VAL A 78 -5.20 19.97 15.62
N THR A 79 -4.12 19.63 14.92
CA THR A 79 -4.01 18.32 14.24
C THR A 79 -3.96 17.18 15.27
N TYR A 80 -3.30 17.39 16.40
CA TYR A 80 -3.24 16.41 17.50
C TYR A 80 -4.65 16.17 18.09
N TYR A 81 -5.39 17.24 18.41
CA TYR A 81 -6.72 17.11 19.01
C TYR A 81 -7.73 16.51 18.04
N LEU A 82 -7.66 16.86 16.75
CA LEU A 82 -8.48 16.23 15.72
C LEU A 82 -8.24 14.70 15.70
N ASP A 83 -6.98 14.28 15.81
CA ASP A 83 -6.61 12.87 15.79
C ASP A 83 -7.01 12.14 17.09
N ASP A 84 -6.84 12.77 18.26
CA ASP A 84 -7.28 12.20 19.55
C ASP A 84 -8.80 12.00 19.57
N ILE A 85 -9.54 13.01 19.13
CA ILE A 85 -11.03 12.94 19.01
C ILE A 85 -11.42 11.77 18.07
N ARG A 86 -10.78 11.67 16.90
CA ARG A 86 -11.03 10.60 15.94
C ARG A 86 -10.81 9.21 16.55
N ARG A 87 -9.68 9.02 17.23
CA ARG A 87 -9.33 7.71 17.86
C ARG A 87 -10.33 7.33 18.95
N ARG A 88 -10.68 8.28 19.81
CA ARG A 88 -11.66 8.04 20.89
C ARG A 88 -13.05 7.78 20.34
N ARG A 89 -13.45 8.49 19.29
CA ARG A 89 -14.72 8.26 18.60
C ARG A 89 -14.76 6.86 17.99
N ASN A 90 -13.71 6.43 17.30
CA ASN A 90 -13.64 5.10 16.70
C ASN A 90 -13.73 4.02 17.78
N LYS A 91 -12.98 4.18 18.87
CA LYS A 91 -13.03 3.24 19.99
C LYS A 91 -14.44 3.17 20.59
N ALA A 92 -15.09 4.32 20.85
CA ALA A 92 -16.45 4.38 21.38
C ALA A 92 -17.49 3.80 20.41
N ALA A 93 -17.30 3.94 19.10
CA ALA A 93 -18.26 3.47 18.09
C ALA A 93 -18.14 1.97 17.79
N HIS A 94 -16.95 1.37 17.96
CA HIS A 94 -16.65 0.03 17.44
C HIS A 94 -16.24 -0.98 18.52
N ASP A 95 -15.77 -0.55 19.70
CA ASP A 95 -15.34 -1.44 20.77
C ASP A 95 -16.42 -1.51 21.86
N SER A 96 -17.24 -2.55 21.82
CA SER A 96 -18.34 -2.75 22.77
C SER A 96 -17.87 -2.95 24.23
N SER A 97 -16.58 -3.19 24.45
CA SER A 97 -16.01 -3.31 25.81
C SER A 97 -15.54 -1.95 26.35
N TYR A 98 -15.46 -0.92 25.50
CA TYR A 98 -14.95 0.40 25.89
C TYR A 98 -16.05 1.23 26.55
N CYS A 99 -15.84 1.56 27.81
CA CYS A 99 -16.76 2.39 28.59
C CYS A 99 -16.05 3.69 28.99
N PRO A 100 -16.11 4.73 28.15
CA PRO A 100 -15.43 5.99 28.46
C PRO A 100 -16.02 6.64 29.72
N THR A 101 -15.14 7.28 30.50
CA THR A 101 -15.55 8.00 31.70
C THR A 101 -15.93 9.44 31.37
N LYS A 102 -16.57 10.11 32.31
CA LYS A 102 -16.88 11.56 32.21
C LYS A 102 -15.63 12.40 32.03
N GLU A 103 -14.54 12.02 32.70
CA GLU A 103 -13.25 12.73 32.61
C GLU A 103 -12.69 12.69 31.18
N VAL A 104 -12.84 11.56 30.50
CA VAL A 104 -12.45 11.42 29.09
C VAL A 104 -13.32 12.31 28.21
N ALA A 105 -14.62 12.33 28.43
CA ALA A 105 -15.53 13.19 27.66
C ALA A 105 -15.26 14.68 27.89
N LEU A 106 -14.96 15.09 29.13
CA LEU A 106 -14.58 16.47 29.48
C LEU A 106 -13.26 16.85 28.81
N LYS A 107 -12.28 15.93 28.73
CA LYS A 107 -11.04 16.17 28.00
C LYS A 107 -11.32 16.43 26.51
N VAL A 108 -12.15 15.61 25.90
CA VAL A 108 -12.50 15.75 24.46
C VAL A 108 -13.28 17.06 24.24
N ASP A 109 -14.14 17.46 25.15
CA ASP A 109 -14.85 18.75 25.10
C ASP A 109 -13.85 19.92 25.03
N LYS A 110 -12.83 19.89 25.89
CA LYS A 110 -11.79 20.91 25.93
C LYS A 110 -10.95 20.93 24.63
N GLU A 111 -10.59 19.76 24.12
CA GLU A 111 -9.89 19.61 22.84
C GLU A 111 -10.74 20.18 21.68
N ALA A 112 -12.01 19.83 21.63
CA ALA A 112 -12.96 20.32 20.62
C ALA A 112 -13.11 21.84 20.71
N PHE A 113 -13.11 22.40 21.93
CA PHE A 113 -13.15 23.83 22.14
C PHE A 113 -11.91 24.54 21.58
N VAL A 114 -10.72 23.99 21.78
CA VAL A 114 -9.48 24.56 21.21
C VAL A 114 -9.54 24.56 19.68
N ILE A 115 -10.00 23.44 19.07
CA ILE A 115 -10.18 23.36 17.61
C ILE A 115 -11.20 24.43 17.14
N TRP A 116 -12.33 24.57 17.84
CA TRP A 116 -13.38 25.52 17.51
C TRP A 116 -12.88 26.96 17.62
N THR A 117 -12.15 27.29 18.67
CA THR A 117 -11.53 28.60 18.89
C THR A 117 -10.59 28.95 17.74
N TRP A 118 -9.68 28.00 17.41
CA TRP A 118 -8.77 28.18 16.28
C TRP A 118 -9.53 28.39 14.97
N PHE A 119 -10.60 27.62 14.72
CA PHE A 119 -11.41 27.74 13.52
C PHE A 119 -12.04 29.14 13.44
N LEU A 120 -12.59 29.63 14.55
CA LEU A 120 -13.21 30.96 14.58
C LEU A 120 -12.18 32.07 14.34
N GLU A 121 -10.99 31.98 14.95
CA GLU A 121 -9.90 32.95 14.74
C GLU A 121 -9.42 32.97 13.27
N THR A 122 -9.36 31.81 12.66
CA THR A 122 -8.77 31.66 11.30
C THR A 122 -9.75 32.02 10.20
N PHE A 123 -11.00 31.64 10.33
CA PHE A 123 -12.00 31.70 9.24
C PHE A 123 -13.14 32.69 9.45
N THR A 124 -13.22 33.33 10.63
CA THR A 124 -14.29 34.28 10.95
C THR A 124 -13.75 35.54 11.63
N GLN A 125 -14.68 36.44 12.00
CA GLN A 125 -14.38 37.61 12.84
C GLN A 125 -15.19 37.54 14.16
N ALA A 126 -15.54 36.32 14.59
CA ALA A 126 -16.34 36.11 15.78
C ALA A 126 -15.53 36.39 17.05
N GLU A 127 -16.19 36.91 18.08
CA GLU A 127 -15.63 37.03 19.41
C GLU A 127 -15.47 35.62 20.04
N ILE A 128 -14.37 35.40 20.71
CA ILE A 128 -14.04 34.12 21.31
C ILE A 128 -14.27 34.21 22.82
N SER A 129 -15.01 33.24 23.35
CA SER A 129 -15.23 33.11 24.78
C SER A 129 -14.11 32.33 25.46
N GLU A 130 -13.97 32.52 26.77
CA GLU A 130 -13.06 31.65 27.57
C GLU A 130 -13.75 30.30 27.83
N TYR A 131 -12.96 29.24 27.94
CA TYR A 131 -13.47 27.92 28.28
C TYR A 131 -14.00 27.89 29.71
N VAL A 132 -15.17 27.26 29.89
CA VAL A 132 -15.76 27.04 31.20
C VAL A 132 -16.12 25.56 31.32
N ASP A 133 -15.66 24.90 32.37
CA ASP A 133 -15.94 23.47 32.58
C ASP A 133 -17.47 23.22 32.58
N PRO A 134 -17.97 22.32 31.75
CA PRO A 134 -19.41 21.98 31.74
C PRO A 134 -19.88 21.45 33.09
N VAL A 135 -21.11 21.82 33.46
CA VAL A 135 -21.73 21.44 34.73
C VAL A 135 -22.91 20.53 34.48
N ASP A 136 -23.01 19.47 35.25
CA ASP A 136 -24.12 18.51 35.20
C ASP A 136 -25.44 19.25 35.55
N SER A 137 -26.32 19.38 34.59
CA SER A 137 -27.56 20.15 34.73
C SER A 137 -28.82 19.28 34.95
N HIS A 138 -28.69 17.96 34.94
CA HIS A 138 -29.78 16.97 35.18
C HIS A 138 -31.12 17.34 34.48
N LYS A 139 -31.08 17.88 33.26
CA LYS A 139 -32.29 18.12 32.47
C LYS A 139 -32.62 16.91 31.62
N ALA A 140 -33.92 16.58 31.53
CA ALA A 140 -34.44 15.46 30.78
C ALA A 140 -33.84 15.38 29.34
N MET A 141 -33.42 14.20 28.97
CA MET A 141 -32.82 13.95 27.65
C MET A 141 -33.83 14.21 26.53
N VAL A 142 -33.59 15.24 25.75
CA VAL A 142 -34.09 15.32 24.39
C VAL A 142 -33.18 14.42 23.55
N ASP A 143 -33.74 13.72 22.60
CA ASP A 143 -32.92 12.82 21.73
C ASP A 143 -31.96 13.65 20.86
N GLU A 144 -30.83 14.00 21.43
CA GLU A 144 -29.76 14.76 20.76
C GLU A 144 -29.16 13.97 19.58
N SER A 145 -29.25 12.66 19.62
CA SER A 145 -28.74 11.80 18.53
C SER A 145 -29.47 12.05 17.20
N GLU A 146 -30.79 12.16 17.25
CA GLU A 146 -31.55 12.45 16.03
C GLU A 146 -31.28 13.87 15.51
N LYS A 147 -31.09 14.82 16.41
CA LYS A 147 -30.73 16.21 16.06
C LYS A 147 -29.37 16.25 15.36
N ILE A 148 -28.39 15.48 15.85
CA ILE A 148 -27.05 15.38 15.25
C ILE A 148 -27.14 14.84 13.83
N LYS A 149 -27.88 13.74 13.58
CA LYS A 149 -28.09 13.17 12.24
C LYS A 149 -28.68 14.20 11.28
N GLN A 150 -29.68 14.97 11.74
CA GLN A 150 -30.32 16.02 10.93
C GLN A 150 -29.33 17.15 10.60
N LEU A 151 -28.52 17.58 11.55
CA LEU A 151 -27.50 18.61 11.35
C LEU A 151 -26.43 18.14 10.37
N GLU A 152 -25.95 16.91 10.52
CA GLU A 152 -24.97 16.28 9.62
C GLU A 152 -25.49 16.24 8.17
N ALA A 153 -26.73 15.79 7.97
CA ALA A 153 -27.36 15.76 6.65
C ALA A 153 -27.49 17.17 6.04
N LYS A 154 -27.86 18.17 6.84
CA LYS A 154 -27.95 19.57 6.39
C LYS A 154 -26.58 20.11 5.97
N ILE A 155 -25.54 19.85 6.76
CA ILE A 155 -24.16 20.28 6.47
C ILE A 155 -23.70 19.66 5.15
N ALA A 156 -23.89 18.35 4.96
CA ALA A 156 -23.49 17.64 3.74
C ALA A 156 -24.17 18.21 2.50
N LYS A 157 -25.47 18.48 2.59
CA LYS A 157 -26.25 19.06 1.48
C LYS A 157 -25.76 20.46 1.09
N LEU A 158 -25.50 21.32 2.07
CA LEU A 158 -25.01 22.68 1.82
C LEU A 158 -23.61 22.67 1.23
N ARG A 159 -22.74 21.77 1.70
CA ARG A 159 -21.38 21.65 1.19
C ARG A 159 -21.37 21.27 -0.30
N GLN A 160 -22.28 20.39 -0.73
CA GLN A 160 -22.45 20.03 -2.13
C GLN A 160 -22.94 21.20 -3.00
N GLN A 161 -23.75 22.08 -2.44
CA GLN A 161 -24.35 23.19 -3.20
C GLN A 161 -23.43 24.41 -3.35
N THR A 162 -22.38 24.52 -2.55
CA THR A 162 -21.49 25.67 -2.57
C THR A 162 -20.18 25.30 -3.28
N PRO A 163 -19.88 25.90 -4.44
CA PRO A 163 -18.63 25.59 -5.14
C PRO A 163 -17.39 26.08 -4.37
N VAL A 164 -16.30 25.33 -4.52
CA VAL A 164 -15.00 25.70 -3.97
C VAL A 164 -14.49 26.91 -4.74
N GLN A 165 -14.16 27.99 -4.03
CA GLN A 165 -13.56 29.17 -4.62
C GLN A 165 -12.03 29.17 -4.41
N PRO A 166 -11.26 29.62 -5.39
CA PRO A 166 -9.81 29.73 -5.21
C PRO A 166 -9.49 30.72 -4.08
N VAL A 167 -8.59 30.32 -3.21
CA VAL A 167 -8.14 31.14 -2.07
C VAL A 167 -7.04 32.08 -2.57
N SER A 168 -7.20 33.38 -2.31
CA SER A 168 -6.19 34.37 -2.70
C SER A 168 -4.90 34.19 -1.87
N GLU A 169 -3.77 34.54 -2.44
CA GLU A 169 -2.48 34.46 -1.77
C GLU A 169 -2.44 35.31 -0.50
N GLU A 170 -3.07 36.50 -0.53
CA GLU A 170 -3.20 37.37 0.65
C GLU A 170 -3.96 36.67 1.79
N THR A 171 -5.05 35.98 1.46
CA THR A 171 -5.84 35.22 2.46
C THR A 171 -5.01 34.08 3.05
N ARG A 172 -4.26 33.35 2.20
CA ARG A 172 -3.36 32.26 2.66
C ARG A 172 -2.32 32.79 3.62
N GLN A 173 -1.68 33.91 3.29
CA GLN A 173 -0.65 34.50 4.13
C GLN A 173 -1.22 34.95 5.50
N LYS A 174 -2.40 35.56 5.53
CA LYS A 174 -3.07 35.94 6.78
C LYS A 174 -3.38 34.71 7.64
N ARG A 175 -3.92 33.64 7.03
CA ARG A 175 -4.20 32.40 7.76
C ARG A 175 -2.94 31.75 8.29
N HIS A 176 -1.86 31.75 7.51
CA HIS A 176 -0.56 31.25 7.93
C HIS A 176 -0.05 32.01 9.16
N GLU A 177 -0.14 33.34 9.18
CA GLU A 177 0.26 34.15 10.34
C GLU A 177 -0.58 33.81 11.59
N ILE A 178 -1.90 33.63 11.41
CA ILE A 178 -2.81 33.20 12.50
C ILE A 178 -2.40 31.82 13.02
N ASN A 179 -2.13 30.88 12.12
CA ASN A 179 -1.71 29.51 12.48
C ASN A 179 -0.44 29.54 13.33
N LEU A 180 0.58 30.31 12.92
CA LEU A 180 1.85 30.43 13.64
C LEU A 180 1.64 31.07 15.03
N ASP A 181 0.81 32.10 15.13
CA ASP A 181 0.51 32.75 16.41
C ASP A 181 -0.28 31.81 17.35
N PHE A 182 -1.26 31.10 16.81
CA PHE A 182 -2.06 30.13 17.58
C PHE A 182 -1.15 29.00 18.09
N ALA A 183 -0.25 28.45 17.24
CA ALA A 183 0.69 27.41 17.63
C ALA A 183 1.58 27.83 18.80
N LYS A 184 2.01 29.10 18.84
CA LYS A 184 2.83 29.62 19.95
C LYS A 184 2.05 29.66 21.27
N ARG A 185 0.74 30.01 21.21
CA ARG A 185 -0.12 30.14 22.39
C ARG A 185 -0.65 28.80 22.90
N HIS A 186 -0.76 27.80 22.02
CA HIS A 186 -1.38 26.51 22.32
C HIS A 186 -0.42 25.35 22.00
N LYS A 187 0.72 25.32 22.67
CA LYS A 187 1.69 24.20 22.55
C LYS A 187 1.20 22.98 23.32
N LEU A 188 1.45 21.80 22.75
CA LEU A 188 1.19 20.54 23.44
C LEU A 188 2.08 20.45 24.69
N THR A 189 1.48 20.00 25.78
CA THR A 189 2.20 19.82 27.05
C THR A 189 3.03 18.54 27.01
N GLU A 190 4.00 18.43 27.90
CA GLU A 190 4.81 17.22 28.07
C GLU A 190 3.93 16.03 28.47
N ASP A 191 2.92 16.26 29.33
CA ASP A 191 1.95 15.21 29.73
C ASP A 191 1.15 14.69 28.55
N GLU A 192 0.69 15.58 27.65
CA GLU A 192 -0.03 15.17 26.42
C GLU A 192 0.88 14.34 25.49
N THR A 193 2.14 14.73 25.36
CA THR A 193 3.11 13.98 24.55
C THR A 193 3.35 12.58 25.15
N ARG A 194 3.53 12.51 26.48
CA ARG A 194 3.71 11.22 27.19
C ARG A 194 2.47 10.33 27.05
N GLU A 195 1.28 10.89 27.16
CA GLU A 195 0.03 10.14 27.00
C GLU A 195 -0.10 9.57 25.58
N LEU A 196 0.33 10.33 24.58
CA LEU A 196 0.34 9.88 23.18
C LEU A 196 1.34 8.73 22.98
N ILE A 197 2.54 8.84 23.52
CA ILE A 197 3.56 7.77 23.44
C ILE A 197 3.04 6.50 24.14
N ASP A 198 2.45 6.63 25.33
CA ASP A 198 1.83 5.51 26.06
C ASP A 198 0.77 4.82 25.18
N LEU A 199 -0.09 5.60 24.52
CA LEU A 199 -1.13 5.07 23.63
C LEU A 199 -0.51 4.29 22.46
N GLN A 200 0.49 4.86 21.80
CA GLN A 200 1.18 4.21 20.69
C GLN A 200 1.86 2.89 21.11
N LEU A 201 2.48 2.87 22.27
CA LEU A 201 3.12 1.66 22.82
C LEU A 201 2.07 0.57 23.16
N ARG A 202 0.91 0.95 23.73
CA ARG A 202 -0.19 0.00 23.99
C ARG A 202 -0.71 -0.61 22.68
N ASP A 203 -0.89 0.22 21.66
CA ASP A 203 -1.36 -0.24 20.34
C ASP A 203 -0.37 -1.23 19.71
N ALA A 204 0.93 -1.11 20.04
CA ALA A 204 1.97 -2.05 19.60
C ALA A 204 2.08 -3.30 20.48
N GLY A 205 1.27 -3.41 21.54
CA GLY A 205 1.23 -4.60 22.40
C GLY A 205 2.08 -4.52 23.67
N TRP A 206 2.61 -3.35 24.01
CA TRP A 206 3.35 -3.13 25.27
C TRP A 206 2.38 -2.75 26.40
N GLU A 207 2.58 -3.29 27.58
CA GLU A 207 1.91 -2.81 28.78
C GLU A 207 2.61 -1.51 29.21
N VAL A 208 1.87 -0.42 29.30
CA VAL A 208 2.46 0.89 29.62
C VAL A 208 1.42 1.81 30.27
N ASP A 209 1.86 2.57 31.26
CA ASP A 209 1.13 3.66 31.91
C ASP A 209 2.20 4.50 32.61
N SER A 210 2.63 5.59 32.01
CA SER A 210 3.75 6.39 32.48
C SER A 210 3.53 6.99 33.88
N LYS A 211 2.27 7.04 34.36
CA LYS A 211 1.94 7.51 35.70
C LYS A 211 1.97 6.38 36.76
N LYS A 212 1.53 5.16 36.40
CA LYS A 212 1.46 4.03 37.32
C LYS A 212 2.66 3.10 37.22
N LEU A 213 3.10 2.80 35.99
CA LEU A 213 4.27 1.94 35.73
C LEU A 213 5.51 2.83 35.56
N ASN A 214 5.94 3.40 36.71
CA ASN A 214 6.99 4.44 36.76
C ASN A 214 8.02 4.01 37.84
N ASN A 215 9.28 3.92 37.45
CA ASN A 215 10.36 3.49 38.36
C ASN A 215 10.75 4.60 39.33
N TRP A 216 10.77 5.87 38.89
CA TRP A 216 11.15 7.00 39.72
C TRP A 216 10.14 7.26 40.84
N THR A 217 8.85 7.32 40.51
CA THR A 217 7.80 7.71 41.46
C THR A 217 7.22 6.54 42.24
N ASN A 218 7.03 5.38 41.59
CA ASN A 218 6.32 4.24 42.14
C ASN A 218 7.24 3.04 42.43
N HIS A 219 8.51 3.13 42.10
CA HIS A 219 9.52 2.07 42.24
C HIS A 219 9.12 0.80 41.48
N THR A 220 8.41 0.96 40.34
CA THR A 220 7.97 -0.15 39.52
C THR A 220 9.18 -0.90 38.95
N VAL A 221 9.14 -2.23 39.00
CA VAL A 221 10.15 -3.13 38.44
C VAL A 221 9.45 -4.20 37.58
N PRO A 222 10.16 -4.79 36.60
CA PRO A 222 9.51 -5.77 35.68
C PRO A 222 9.19 -7.10 36.41
N GLU A 223 8.11 -7.75 35.99
CA GLU A 223 7.68 -9.06 36.48
C GLU A 223 7.78 -10.14 35.37
N SER A 224 7.81 -11.39 35.78
CA SER A 224 7.78 -12.52 34.83
C SER A 224 6.44 -12.56 34.11
N GLY A 225 6.48 -12.84 32.81
CA GLY A 225 5.28 -12.97 31.96
C GLY A 225 4.77 -11.67 31.37
N GLN A 226 5.46 -10.53 31.67
CA GLN A 226 5.07 -9.22 31.15
C GLN A 226 5.94 -8.77 29.97
N ASN A 227 5.34 -8.01 29.08
CA ASN A 227 6.02 -7.18 28.07
C ASN A 227 5.66 -5.74 28.41
N VAL A 228 6.54 -5.06 29.14
CA VAL A 228 6.19 -3.79 29.79
C VAL A 228 7.19 -2.69 29.45
N ALA A 229 6.67 -1.48 29.22
CA ALA A 229 7.46 -0.25 29.14
C ALA A 229 7.33 0.48 30.47
N ILE A 230 8.44 0.56 31.23
CA ILE A 230 8.46 1.24 32.53
C ILE A 230 9.06 2.64 32.35
N ALA A 231 8.30 3.66 32.76
CA ALA A 231 8.67 5.05 32.61
C ALA A 231 9.69 5.47 33.68
N GLU A 232 10.49 6.49 33.37
CA GLU A 232 11.41 7.18 34.30
C GLU A 232 12.34 6.20 35.01
N TRP A 233 13.05 5.35 34.26
CA TRP A 233 13.96 4.36 34.81
C TRP A 233 15.23 5.04 35.31
N LYS A 234 15.51 4.94 36.61
CA LYS A 234 16.61 5.58 37.27
C LYS A 234 17.91 4.76 37.17
N PHE A 235 18.97 5.40 36.70
CA PHE A 235 20.33 4.87 36.73
C PHE A 235 21.06 5.31 38.05
N LYS A 236 22.16 4.65 38.34
CA LYS A 236 22.93 4.89 39.61
C LYS A 236 23.53 6.29 39.68
N ASP A 237 23.94 6.85 38.54
CA ASP A 237 24.49 8.20 38.43
C ASP A 237 23.46 9.32 38.67
N GLY A 238 22.16 8.93 38.75
CA GLY A 238 21.04 9.86 38.95
C GLY A 238 20.36 10.26 37.64
N GLU A 239 20.84 9.84 36.48
CA GLU A 239 20.17 10.05 35.18
C GLU A 239 18.97 9.10 35.04
N ARG A 240 18.10 9.39 34.10
CA ARG A 240 16.86 8.62 33.86
C ARG A 240 16.67 8.41 32.38
N ALA A 241 16.31 7.17 32.02
CA ALA A 241 15.74 6.91 30.72
C ALA A 241 14.23 7.21 30.77
N ASP A 242 13.69 7.81 29.72
CA ASP A 242 12.26 8.12 29.66
C ASP A 242 11.39 6.85 29.75
N TYR A 243 11.80 5.77 29.05
CA TYR A 243 11.20 4.44 29.22
C TYR A 243 12.27 3.37 29.00
N VAL A 244 12.10 2.23 29.70
CA VAL A 244 12.84 0.99 29.41
C VAL A 244 11.84 -0.10 29.08
N LEU A 245 12.08 -0.80 27.97
CA LEU A 245 11.26 -1.92 27.50
C LEU A 245 11.80 -3.22 28.13
N PHE A 246 10.91 -3.96 28.78
CA PHE A 246 11.24 -5.26 29.38
C PHE A 246 10.40 -6.38 28.77
N MET A 247 11.05 -7.48 28.46
CA MET A 247 10.39 -8.75 28.14
C MET A 247 10.71 -9.71 29.28
N ASN A 248 9.70 -10.08 30.02
CA ASN A 248 9.87 -10.67 31.34
C ASN A 248 10.68 -9.73 32.23
N LYS A 249 11.76 -10.19 32.84
CA LYS A 249 12.61 -9.38 33.70
C LYS A 249 13.86 -8.82 33.01
N LYS A 250 14.02 -9.09 31.70
CA LYS A 250 15.17 -8.66 30.95
C LYS A 250 14.86 -7.36 30.19
N ALA A 251 15.73 -6.36 30.35
CA ALA A 251 15.66 -5.15 29.55
C ALA A 251 16.05 -5.46 28.10
N VAL A 252 15.24 -5.03 27.15
CA VAL A 252 15.47 -5.25 25.72
C VAL A 252 15.64 -3.95 24.94
N GLY A 253 15.10 -2.83 25.44
CA GLY A 253 15.20 -1.56 24.74
C GLY A 253 15.12 -0.36 25.65
N ILE A 254 15.65 0.77 25.17
CA ILE A 254 15.60 2.08 25.85
C ILE A 254 14.92 3.06 24.89
N ILE A 255 14.03 3.89 25.43
CA ILE A 255 13.33 4.93 24.67
C ILE A 255 13.65 6.29 25.27
N GLU A 256 14.09 7.22 24.44
CA GLU A 256 14.24 8.64 24.77
C GLU A 256 13.09 9.41 24.13
N ALA A 257 12.34 10.13 24.94
CA ALA A 257 11.18 10.91 24.50
C ALA A 257 11.51 12.40 24.45
N LYS A 258 11.16 13.07 23.39
CA LYS A 258 11.32 14.51 23.22
C LYS A 258 9.96 15.20 23.16
N LYS A 259 9.94 16.51 23.37
CA LYS A 259 8.73 17.32 23.20
C LYS A 259 8.27 17.25 21.75
N TYR A 260 6.96 17.35 21.56
CA TYR A 260 6.31 17.15 20.26
C TYR A 260 6.92 18.01 19.14
N ASP A 261 7.40 19.21 19.45
CA ASP A 261 7.98 20.16 18.50
C ASP A 261 9.51 20.01 18.30
N GLN A 262 10.14 19.00 18.89
CA GLN A 262 11.60 18.81 18.83
C GLN A 262 12.01 17.70 17.86
N ALA A 263 13.22 17.83 17.31
CA ALA A 263 13.81 16.81 16.44
C ALA A 263 14.10 15.51 17.21
N VAL A 264 13.84 14.39 16.57
CA VAL A 264 13.89 13.05 17.17
C VAL A 264 15.23 12.36 16.93
N GLN A 265 15.83 12.55 15.75
CA GLN A 265 17.06 11.85 15.37
C GLN A 265 18.20 12.06 16.35
N GLY A 266 18.45 13.30 16.77
CA GLY A 266 19.52 13.64 17.71
C GLY A 266 19.38 13.02 19.10
N ALA A 267 18.15 12.69 19.51
CA ALA A 267 17.87 12.06 20.81
C ALA A 267 18.39 10.62 20.89
N LEU A 268 18.54 9.96 19.75
CA LEU A 268 19.06 8.59 19.68
C LEU A 268 20.51 8.50 20.13
N GLU A 269 21.32 9.50 19.83
CA GLU A 269 22.72 9.60 20.31
C GLU A 269 22.78 9.70 21.84
N GLN A 270 21.90 10.51 22.42
CA GLN A 270 21.80 10.66 23.89
C GLN A 270 21.49 9.30 24.54
N ALA A 271 20.54 8.53 23.98
CA ALA A 271 20.20 7.20 24.48
C ALA A 271 21.36 6.22 24.35
N ARG A 272 22.17 6.32 23.28
CA ARG A 272 23.39 5.50 23.10
C ARG A 272 24.44 5.81 24.18
N ASP A 273 24.58 7.05 24.55
CA ASP A 273 25.56 7.47 25.58
C ASP A 273 25.16 6.92 26.96
N TYR A 274 23.86 6.91 27.29
CA TYR A 274 23.38 6.26 28.53
C TYR A 274 23.82 4.79 28.59
N LEU A 275 23.77 4.05 27.49
CA LEU A 275 24.18 2.65 27.44
C LEU A 275 25.69 2.48 27.63
N LYS A 276 26.50 3.39 27.09
CA LYS A 276 27.97 3.36 27.28
C LYS A 276 28.33 3.57 28.74
N ASP A 277 27.68 4.52 29.38
CA ASP A 277 27.95 4.85 30.80
C ASP A 277 27.42 3.74 31.72
N ALA A 278 26.25 3.19 31.42
CA ALA A 278 25.67 2.07 32.16
C ALA A 278 26.53 0.79 32.03
N LYS A 279 27.18 0.55 30.90
CA LYS A 279 28.09 -0.59 30.72
C LYS A 279 29.31 -0.55 31.62
N ALA A 280 29.74 0.64 32.00
CA ALA A 280 30.87 0.82 32.96
C ALA A 280 30.47 0.40 34.39
N GLU A 281 29.17 0.26 34.70
CA GLU A 281 28.63 -0.05 36.02
C GLU A 281 27.88 -1.38 36.12
N SER A 282 28.06 -2.29 35.14
CA SER A 282 27.15 -3.43 34.86
C SER A 282 27.08 -4.53 35.92
N ASP A 283 27.99 -4.62 36.86
CA ASP A 283 28.08 -5.78 37.77
C ASP A 283 27.01 -5.85 38.86
N SER A 284 26.17 -4.84 39.01
CA SER A 284 25.18 -4.76 40.08
C SER A 284 23.73 -4.48 39.65
N ASP A 285 23.45 -4.43 38.37
CA ASP A 285 22.09 -4.22 37.84
C ASP A 285 21.41 -5.59 37.60
N PRO A 286 20.42 -5.98 38.45
CA PRO A 286 19.75 -7.27 38.29
C PRO A 286 18.90 -7.37 37.00
N TYR A 287 18.55 -6.25 36.39
CA TYR A 287 17.70 -6.17 35.19
C TYR A 287 18.51 -5.98 33.90
N LYS A 288 19.81 -5.75 34.04
CA LYS A 288 20.77 -5.64 32.94
C LYS A 288 20.36 -4.60 31.90
N VAL A 289 19.91 -3.43 32.33
CA VAL A 289 19.48 -2.34 31.43
C VAL A 289 20.64 -1.91 30.50
N SER A 290 21.87 -1.97 30.97
CA SER A 290 23.10 -1.68 30.21
C SER A 290 23.31 -2.68 29.04
N GLU A 291 22.64 -3.84 29.06
CA GLU A 291 22.72 -4.87 28.01
C GLU A 291 21.54 -4.79 27.03
N ALA A 292 20.71 -3.76 27.11
CA ALA A 292 19.59 -3.58 26.18
C ALA A 292 20.10 -3.44 24.74
N ASP A 293 19.52 -4.21 23.84
CA ASP A 293 19.98 -4.30 22.45
C ASP A 293 19.39 -3.22 21.54
N PHE A 294 18.22 -2.66 21.91
CA PHE A 294 17.45 -1.79 21.02
C PHE A 294 17.33 -0.39 21.60
N ILE A 295 17.57 0.61 20.77
CA ILE A 295 17.47 2.01 21.17
C ILE A 295 16.45 2.71 20.29
N PHE A 296 15.57 3.48 20.95
CA PHE A 296 14.50 4.23 20.29
C PHE A 296 14.50 5.67 20.74
N SER A 297 14.08 6.56 19.86
CA SER A 297 13.71 7.92 20.24
C SER A 297 12.42 8.31 19.53
N THR A 298 11.63 9.18 20.15
CA THR A 298 10.35 9.64 19.62
C THR A 298 9.97 10.98 20.23
N ASN A 299 9.12 11.72 19.54
CA ASN A 299 8.41 12.88 20.10
C ASN A 299 6.89 12.70 20.04
N GLY A 300 6.43 11.47 19.75
CA GLY A 300 5.01 11.15 19.63
C GLY A 300 4.38 11.52 18.29
N ARG A 301 5.04 12.33 17.46
CA ARG A 301 4.52 12.69 16.13
C ARG A 301 4.39 11.44 15.25
N PRO A 302 3.28 11.29 14.52
CA PRO A 302 3.21 10.25 13.48
C PRO A 302 4.29 10.47 12.42
N TYR A 303 4.73 9.38 11.80
CA TYR A 303 5.76 9.46 10.76
C TYR A 303 5.28 10.30 9.58
N LEU A 304 6.10 11.26 9.18
CA LEU A 304 5.88 12.13 8.02
C LEU A 304 7.15 12.09 7.16
N GLU A 305 7.07 11.52 5.97
CA GLU A 305 8.23 11.35 5.09
C GLU A 305 8.95 12.68 4.80
N GLN A 306 8.19 13.77 4.68
CA GLN A 306 8.74 15.10 4.43
C GLN A 306 9.50 15.67 5.65
N PHE A 307 9.17 15.18 6.85
CA PHE A 307 9.74 15.65 8.12
C PHE A 307 10.24 14.47 8.96
N LYS A 308 10.87 13.49 8.32
CA LYS A 308 11.29 12.25 8.98
C LYS A 308 12.25 12.45 10.17
N GLU A 309 13.07 13.50 10.14
CA GLU A 309 13.98 13.82 11.26
C GLU A 309 13.24 14.35 12.50
N GLN A 310 12.00 14.81 12.33
CA GLN A 310 11.17 15.43 13.37
C GLN A 310 9.91 14.63 13.68
N SER A 311 9.82 13.39 13.19
CA SER A 311 8.58 12.59 13.29
C SER A 311 8.89 11.10 13.37
N GLY A 312 7.90 10.32 13.74
CA GLY A 312 8.01 8.87 13.80
C GLY A 312 8.82 8.38 14.99
N ILE A 313 9.30 7.16 14.84
CA ILE A 313 10.08 6.47 15.88
C ILE A 313 11.44 6.14 15.27
N TRP A 314 12.49 6.75 15.79
CA TRP A 314 13.86 6.47 15.36
C TRP A 314 14.38 5.27 16.12
N PHE A 315 15.10 4.39 15.43
CA PHE A 315 15.48 3.07 15.91
C PHE A 315 16.92 2.73 15.51
N TRP A 316 17.63 2.06 16.44
CA TRP A 316 18.95 1.52 16.21
C TRP A 316 19.11 0.20 16.97
N ASP A 317 19.76 -0.77 16.32
CA ASP A 317 20.04 -2.11 16.89
C ASP A 317 21.53 -2.19 17.26
N ALA A 318 21.83 -2.23 18.55
CA ALA A 318 23.21 -2.26 19.05
C ALA A 318 23.96 -3.56 18.68
N ARG A 319 23.26 -4.62 18.32
CA ARG A 319 23.86 -5.89 17.87
C ARG A 319 24.42 -5.79 16.45
N ASN A 320 23.88 -4.86 15.66
CA ASN A 320 24.25 -4.61 14.28
C ASN A 320 24.64 -3.13 14.11
N PRO A 321 25.74 -2.68 14.77
CA PRO A 321 26.06 -1.26 14.86
C PRO A 321 26.43 -0.61 13.52
N GLU A 322 26.70 -1.40 12.50
CA GLU A 322 27.04 -0.92 11.15
C GLU A 322 25.79 -0.44 10.38
N HIS A 323 24.61 -0.84 10.81
CA HIS A 323 23.36 -0.34 10.22
C HIS A 323 23.09 1.09 10.70
N PRO A 324 22.68 1.99 9.81
CA PRO A 324 22.34 3.35 10.21
C PRO A 324 21.07 3.40 11.03
N ASP A 325 20.92 4.46 11.81
CA ASP A 325 19.66 4.82 12.44
C ASP A 325 18.59 4.97 11.37
N ARG A 326 17.36 4.59 11.71
CA ARG A 326 16.26 4.68 10.75
C ARG A 326 14.94 5.01 11.43
N ALA A 327 14.09 5.72 10.71
CA ALA A 327 12.75 6.07 11.17
C ALA A 327 11.77 4.94 10.85
N LEU A 328 10.93 4.59 11.83
CA LEU A 328 9.85 3.61 11.70
C LEU A 328 8.50 4.35 11.72
N GLU A 329 7.53 3.87 10.96
CA GLU A 329 6.17 4.43 10.96
C GLU A 329 5.38 4.09 12.22
N SER A 330 5.74 3.00 12.90
CA SER A 330 5.05 2.54 14.11
C SER A 330 6.04 1.81 15.02
N TRP A 331 5.66 1.56 16.26
CA TRP A 331 6.47 0.83 17.24
C TRP A 331 6.62 -0.64 16.83
N LEU A 332 7.80 -1.19 17.12
CA LEU A 332 8.03 -2.62 17.08
C LEU A 332 7.29 -3.27 18.25
N SER A 333 6.56 -4.34 17.96
CA SER A 333 5.83 -5.10 18.99
C SER A 333 6.78 -5.95 19.85
N PRO A 334 6.35 -6.45 21.01
CA PRO A 334 7.14 -7.45 21.75
C PRO A 334 7.51 -8.67 20.90
N ALA A 335 6.60 -9.14 20.04
CA ALA A 335 6.85 -10.27 19.14
C ALA A 335 7.94 -9.94 18.12
N ASP A 336 7.95 -8.71 17.59
CA ASP A 336 9.00 -8.24 16.65
C ASP A 336 10.37 -8.25 17.31
N LEU A 337 10.47 -7.70 18.53
CA LEU A 337 11.74 -7.65 19.25
C LEU A 337 12.21 -9.05 19.63
N LYS A 338 11.29 -9.92 20.03
CA LYS A 338 11.62 -11.34 20.30
C LYS A 338 12.18 -11.99 19.04
N MET A 339 11.53 -11.80 17.90
CA MET A 339 11.98 -12.35 16.61
C MET A 339 13.39 -11.86 16.28
N LYS A 340 13.68 -10.57 16.48
CA LYS A 340 15.01 -10.00 16.28
C LYS A 340 16.04 -10.62 17.24
N LEU A 341 15.70 -10.78 18.52
CA LEU A 341 16.59 -11.36 19.53
C LEU A 341 16.89 -12.85 19.25
N ASP A 342 15.91 -13.58 18.73
CA ASP A 342 16.06 -15.00 18.40
C ASP A 342 16.81 -15.22 17.08
N ALA A 343 17.02 -14.18 16.25
CA ALA A 343 17.74 -14.27 14.99
C ALA A 343 19.24 -14.47 15.23
N GLU A 344 19.88 -15.24 14.35
CA GLU A 344 21.35 -15.29 14.30
C GLU A 344 21.88 -13.87 14.06
N VAL A 345 23.04 -13.58 14.61
CA VAL A 345 23.72 -12.34 14.26
C VAL A 345 23.91 -12.30 12.75
N GLU A 346 23.55 -11.20 12.11
CA GLU A 346 23.55 -11.07 10.64
C GLU A 346 24.88 -11.52 10.01
N LYS A 347 25.99 -11.14 10.63
CA LYS A 347 27.33 -11.53 10.15
C LYS A 347 27.48 -13.05 10.04
N THR A 348 27.05 -13.80 11.07
CA THR A 348 27.15 -15.28 11.08
C THR A 348 26.27 -15.88 9.97
N ALA A 349 25.06 -15.37 9.81
CA ALA A 349 24.13 -15.82 8.76
C ALA A 349 24.68 -15.50 7.36
N ASP A 350 25.23 -14.32 7.18
CA ASP A 350 25.84 -13.89 5.89
C ASP A 350 27.06 -14.73 5.54
N GLU A 351 27.92 -15.08 6.52
CA GLU A 351 29.04 -16.00 6.32
C GLU A 351 28.54 -17.38 5.91
N GLY A 352 27.51 -17.90 6.57
CA GLY A 352 26.90 -19.17 6.23
C GLY A 352 26.33 -19.21 4.81
N LEU A 353 25.67 -18.12 4.39
CA LEU A 353 25.16 -17.96 3.02
C LEU A 353 26.32 -17.98 2.00
N ALA A 354 27.41 -17.24 2.28
CA ALA A 354 28.55 -17.12 1.38
C ALA A 354 29.27 -18.46 1.19
N GLU A 355 29.35 -19.29 2.23
CA GLU A 355 29.98 -20.61 2.21
C GLU A 355 29.12 -21.68 1.54
N ASP A 356 27.78 -21.55 1.62
CA ASP A 356 26.84 -22.53 1.08
C ASP A 356 26.78 -22.45 -0.45
N LYS A 357 27.31 -23.44 -1.14
CA LYS A 357 27.28 -23.56 -2.61
C LYS A 357 26.19 -24.52 -3.10
N ASP A 358 25.29 -24.93 -2.20
CA ASP A 358 24.19 -25.84 -2.54
C ASP A 358 22.96 -25.01 -2.95
N TYR A 359 22.62 -25.03 -4.23
CA TYR A 359 21.47 -24.34 -4.81
C TYR A 359 20.41 -25.36 -5.22
N PRO A 360 19.13 -25.12 -4.90
CA PRO A 360 18.06 -26.03 -5.31
C PRO A 360 18.01 -26.26 -6.82
N ASP A 361 17.81 -27.52 -7.24
CA ASP A 361 17.83 -27.94 -8.64
C ASP A 361 16.87 -27.15 -9.53
N PHE A 362 15.74 -26.70 -8.98
CA PHE A 362 14.75 -25.93 -9.75
C PHE A 362 15.23 -24.51 -10.13
N ALA A 363 16.34 -24.06 -9.56
CA ALA A 363 16.93 -22.73 -9.84
C ALA A 363 18.46 -22.84 -9.89
N ALA A 364 18.97 -23.82 -10.65
CA ALA A 364 20.39 -24.16 -10.70
C ALA A 364 21.11 -23.74 -11.99
N HIS A 365 20.44 -22.96 -12.85
CA HIS A 365 21.13 -22.38 -14.01
C HIS A 365 22.19 -21.37 -13.56
N ASP A 366 23.31 -21.29 -14.25
CA ASP A 366 24.43 -20.42 -13.89
C ASP A 366 24.01 -18.98 -13.68
N TYR A 367 23.12 -18.45 -14.53
CA TYR A 367 22.62 -17.07 -14.41
C TYR A 367 21.71 -16.88 -13.18
N GLN A 368 20.95 -17.92 -12.79
CA GLN A 368 20.10 -17.88 -11.58
C GLN A 368 20.97 -17.88 -10.32
N ILE A 369 22.00 -18.73 -10.31
CA ILE A 369 23.00 -18.78 -9.22
C ILE A 369 23.71 -17.42 -9.11
N ALA A 370 24.16 -16.86 -10.24
CA ALA A 370 24.81 -15.55 -10.28
C ALA A 370 23.89 -14.43 -9.74
N ALA A 371 22.60 -14.48 -10.08
CA ALA A 371 21.61 -13.54 -9.59
C ALA A 371 21.46 -13.63 -8.06
N ILE A 372 21.32 -14.85 -7.53
CA ILE A 372 21.21 -15.09 -6.08
C ILE A 372 22.48 -14.59 -5.36
N GLN A 373 23.66 -14.94 -5.87
CA GLN A 373 24.95 -14.51 -5.30
C GLN A 373 25.07 -12.98 -5.26
N SER A 374 24.64 -12.30 -6.33
CA SER A 374 24.68 -10.83 -6.40
C SER A 374 23.74 -10.18 -5.34
N ILE A 375 22.57 -10.78 -5.12
CA ILE A 375 21.65 -10.32 -4.07
C ILE A 375 22.26 -10.57 -2.68
N GLU A 376 22.79 -11.77 -2.44
CA GLU A 376 23.41 -12.12 -1.15
C GLU A 376 24.61 -11.23 -0.84
N GLU A 377 25.40 -10.88 -1.85
CA GLU A 377 26.52 -9.93 -1.72
C GLU A 377 25.99 -8.53 -1.34
N ALA A 378 24.93 -8.07 -2.01
CA ALA A 378 24.32 -6.78 -1.70
C ALA A 378 23.77 -6.74 -0.25
N ILE A 379 23.22 -7.87 0.22
CA ILE A 379 22.74 -8.00 1.63
C ILE A 379 23.94 -7.88 2.59
N ARG A 380 25.06 -8.56 2.30
CA ARG A 380 26.31 -8.47 3.11
C ARG A 380 26.88 -7.04 3.12
N ASP A 381 26.68 -6.29 2.02
CA ASP A 381 27.08 -4.89 1.90
C ASP A 381 26.08 -3.94 2.59
N HIS A 382 25.15 -4.48 3.36
CA HIS A 382 24.13 -3.74 4.14
C HIS A 382 23.19 -2.88 3.28
N LYS A 383 22.96 -3.27 2.02
CA LYS A 383 21.96 -2.60 1.18
C LYS A 383 20.55 -2.99 1.63
N SER A 384 19.74 -2.00 1.93
CA SER A 384 18.34 -2.22 2.35
C SER A 384 17.36 -2.25 1.16
N LYS A 385 17.79 -1.77 0.00
CA LYS A 385 17.00 -1.78 -1.25
C LYS A 385 17.88 -2.41 -2.34
N ILE A 386 17.38 -3.46 -2.97
CA ILE A 386 18.12 -4.26 -3.95
C ILE A 386 17.23 -4.49 -5.17
N LEU A 387 17.76 -4.33 -6.37
CA LEU A 387 17.04 -4.57 -7.62
C LEU A 387 17.71 -5.68 -8.42
N LEU A 388 16.87 -6.64 -8.85
CA LEU A 388 17.27 -7.72 -9.76
C LEU A 388 16.53 -7.54 -11.08
N ALA A 389 17.25 -7.45 -12.19
CA ALA A 389 16.67 -7.37 -13.53
C ALA A 389 16.89 -8.70 -14.27
N MET A 390 15.81 -9.46 -14.50
CA MET A 390 15.85 -10.72 -15.25
C MET A 390 14.70 -10.77 -16.24
N ALA A 391 14.99 -11.14 -17.48
CA ALA A 391 13.98 -11.22 -18.54
C ALA A 391 12.83 -12.17 -18.18
N THR A 392 11.65 -11.91 -18.72
CA THR A 392 10.49 -12.81 -18.59
C THR A 392 10.87 -14.18 -19.20
N GLY A 393 10.44 -15.26 -18.56
CA GLY A 393 10.74 -16.63 -19.02
C GLY A 393 12.06 -17.21 -18.53
N THR A 394 12.89 -16.42 -17.81
CA THR A 394 14.17 -16.90 -17.27
C THR A 394 14.05 -17.47 -15.84
N GLY A 395 12.83 -17.68 -15.36
CA GLY A 395 12.61 -18.31 -14.06
C GLY A 395 12.77 -17.36 -12.86
N LYS A 396 12.37 -16.09 -12.97
CA LYS A 396 12.42 -15.11 -11.86
C LYS A 396 11.80 -15.67 -10.58
N THR A 397 10.59 -16.21 -10.67
CA THR A 397 9.86 -16.74 -9.50
C THR A 397 10.64 -17.88 -8.84
N ARG A 398 11.20 -18.80 -9.63
CA ARG A 398 12.04 -19.90 -9.10
C ARG A 398 13.34 -19.38 -8.46
N THR A 399 13.95 -18.36 -9.06
CA THR A 399 15.12 -17.68 -8.47
C THR A 399 14.76 -17.07 -7.11
N ALA A 400 13.59 -16.43 -7.03
CA ALA A 400 13.08 -15.86 -5.76
C ALA A 400 12.83 -16.96 -4.73
N ILE A 401 12.21 -18.07 -5.12
CA ILE A 401 11.92 -19.20 -4.20
C ILE A 401 13.24 -19.78 -3.68
N SER A 402 14.23 -19.96 -4.54
CA SER A 402 15.57 -20.42 -4.14
C SER A 402 16.21 -19.45 -3.14
N LEU A 403 16.15 -18.15 -3.41
CA LEU A 403 16.66 -17.11 -2.51
C LEU A 403 15.95 -17.16 -1.16
N MET A 404 14.62 -17.22 -1.15
CA MET A 404 13.83 -17.30 0.09
C MET A 404 14.21 -18.53 0.91
N TYR A 405 14.33 -19.68 0.25
CA TYR A 405 14.74 -20.93 0.89
C TYR A 405 16.10 -20.78 1.57
N ARG A 406 17.11 -20.22 0.86
CA ARG A 406 18.46 -20.05 1.38
C ARG A 406 18.50 -19.07 2.55
N LEU A 407 17.80 -17.94 2.45
CA LEU A 407 17.71 -16.95 3.53
C LEU A 407 17.10 -17.55 4.80
N LEU A 408 16.04 -18.36 4.66
CA LEU A 408 15.40 -19.03 5.80
C LEU A 408 16.27 -20.15 6.37
N LYS A 409 16.94 -20.94 5.51
CA LYS A 409 17.84 -22.04 5.88
C LYS A 409 18.97 -21.55 6.78
N HIS A 410 19.57 -20.42 6.45
CA HIS A 410 20.68 -19.82 7.20
C HIS A 410 20.23 -18.84 8.29
N LYS A 411 18.91 -18.77 8.55
CA LYS A 411 18.33 -17.88 9.57
C LYS A 411 18.66 -16.40 9.33
N ARG A 412 19.04 -16.04 8.10
CA ARG A 412 19.22 -14.62 7.72
C ARG A 412 17.87 -13.92 7.65
N ALA A 413 16.83 -14.67 7.22
CA ALA A 413 15.43 -14.24 7.24
C ALA A 413 14.64 -15.06 8.26
N ARG A 414 13.74 -14.41 8.97
CA ARG A 414 12.77 -15.05 9.88
C ARG A 414 11.39 -15.13 9.27
N ARG A 415 10.97 -14.08 8.59
CA ARG A 415 9.68 -14.03 7.90
C ARG A 415 9.79 -13.14 6.68
N ILE A 416 9.34 -13.66 5.55
CA ILE A 416 9.46 -13.02 4.24
C ILE A 416 8.05 -12.65 3.75
N LEU A 417 7.87 -11.41 3.28
CA LEU A 417 6.68 -10.99 2.54
C LEU A 417 7.01 -11.04 1.05
N TYR A 418 6.21 -11.79 0.30
CA TYR A 418 6.28 -11.85 -1.17
C TYR A 418 5.10 -11.06 -1.73
N LEU A 419 5.40 -9.93 -2.34
CA LEU A 419 4.41 -9.01 -2.92
C LEU A 419 4.30 -9.23 -4.43
N VAL A 420 3.08 -9.31 -4.91
CA VAL A 420 2.77 -9.46 -6.33
C VAL A 420 1.76 -8.38 -6.77
N ASP A 421 1.71 -8.12 -8.07
CA ASP A 421 0.80 -7.13 -8.62
C ASP A 421 -0.67 -7.57 -8.51
N ARG A 422 -0.95 -8.86 -8.77
CA ARG A 422 -2.35 -9.35 -8.84
C ARG A 422 -2.49 -10.77 -8.27
N GLN A 423 -3.74 -11.12 -7.94
CA GLN A 423 -4.06 -12.38 -7.27
C GLN A 423 -3.61 -13.63 -8.06
N SER A 424 -3.74 -13.63 -9.38
CA SER A 424 -3.31 -14.77 -10.19
C SER A 424 -1.81 -15.07 -10.07
N LEU A 425 -0.98 -14.05 -9.85
CA LEU A 425 0.45 -14.22 -9.60
C LEU A 425 0.70 -14.77 -8.17
N ALA A 426 -0.12 -14.36 -7.20
CA ALA A 426 -0.06 -14.92 -5.85
C ALA A 426 -0.35 -16.42 -5.88
N ASP A 427 -1.42 -16.82 -6.58
CA ASP A 427 -1.81 -18.22 -6.73
C ASP A 427 -0.70 -19.03 -7.40
N GLN A 428 -0.10 -18.50 -8.49
CA GLN A 428 1.01 -19.15 -9.20
C GLN A 428 2.25 -19.33 -8.30
N THR A 429 2.58 -18.32 -7.50
CA THR A 429 3.70 -18.38 -6.57
C THR A 429 3.45 -19.45 -5.50
N ALA A 430 2.23 -19.51 -4.97
CA ALA A 430 1.83 -20.52 -3.98
C ALA A 430 1.94 -21.93 -4.57
N ILE A 431 1.53 -22.12 -5.83
CA ILE A 431 1.65 -23.39 -6.55
C ILE A 431 3.14 -23.75 -6.72
N ALA A 432 3.97 -22.81 -7.16
CA ALA A 432 5.41 -23.04 -7.35
C ALA A 432 6.07 -23.47 -6.02
N LEU A 433 5.72 -22.85 -4.90
CA LEU A 433 6.21 -23.24 -3.57
C LEU A 433 5.82 -24.67 -3.17
N LYS A 434 4.69 -25.18 -3.69
CA LYS A 434 4.24 -26.56 -3.50
C LYS A 434 4.95 -27.53 -4.43
N ASP A 435 5.23 -27.13 -5.67
CA ASP A 435 5.77 -27.99 -6.71
C ASP A 435 7.30 -28.09 -6.66
N ASP A 436 7.98 -26.96 -6.36
CA ASP A 436 9.45 -26.90 -6.31
C ASP A 436 9.97 -27.61 -5.06
N LYS A 437 10.91 -28.54 -5.26
CA LYS A 437 11.37 -29.44 -4.21
C LYS A 437 12.85 -29.28 -3.91
N VAL A 438 13.18 -29.38 -2.63
CA VAL A 438 14.54 -29.47 -2.12
C VAL A 438 14.64 -30.82 -1.40
N ASN A 439 15.53 -31.68 -1.85
CA ASN A 439 15.74 -33.05 -1.29
C ASN A 439 14.41 -33.83 -1.20
N GLY A 440 13.57 -33.70 -2.22
CA GLY A 440 12.31 -34.43 -2.33
C GLY A 440 11.11 -33.82 -1.57
N GLN A 441 11.33 -32.76 -0.80
CA GLN A 441 10.24 -32.08 -0.06
C GLN A 441 9.95 -30.71 -0.69
N SER A 442 8.68 -30.37 -0.83
CA SER A 442 8.30 -29.05 -1.35
C SER A 442 8.74 -27.94 -0.39
N VAL A 443 9.03 -26.78 -0.92
CA VAL A 443 9.45 -25.62 -0.12
C VAL A 443 8.35 -25.27 0.89
N SER A 444 7.06 -25.37 0.48
CA SER A 444 5.91 -25.14 1.37
C SER A 444 5.76 -26.16 2.51
N ASN A 445 6.37 -27.34 2.38
CA ASN A 445 6.40 -28.35 3.46
C ASN A 445 7.56 -28.10 4.44
N ILE A 446 8.66 -27.51 3.93
CA ILE A 446 9.81 -27.16 4.77
C ILE A 446 9.52 -25.90 5.58
N TYR A 447 8.95 -24.88 4.91
CA TYR A 447 8.60 -23.59 5.52
C TYR A 447 7.12 -23.28 5.29
N SER A 448 6.37 -23.05 6.36
CA SER A 448 4.94 -22.77 6.27
C SER A 448 4.68 -21.48 5.49
N VAL A 449 3.74 -21.55 4.55
CA VAL A 449 3.36 -20.48 3.65
C VAL A 449 1.91 -20.06 3.93
N ALA A 450 1.65 -18.78 4.01
CA ALA A 450 0.31 -18.20 4.12
C ALA A 450 0.07 -17.23 2.98
N GLU A 451 -1.02 -17.41 2.28
CA GLU A 451 -1.51 -16.48 1.28
C GLU A 451 -2.66 -15.67 1.88
N TYR A 452 -2.53 -14.35 1.92
CA TYR A 452 -3.49 -13.45 2.57
C TYR A 452 -4.92 -13.55 2.02
N SER A 453 -5.07 -13.94 0.77
CA SER A 453 -6.40 -14.13 0.16
C SER A 453 -7.13 -15.38 0.67
N GLN A 454 -6.39 -16.35 1.20
CA GLN A 454 -6.93 -17.68 1.57
C GLN A 454 -7.03 -17.89 3.09
N LYS A 455 -6.09 -17.36 3.85
CA LYS A 455 -6.08 -17.49 5.32
C LYS A 455 -5.38 -16.31 5.98
N VAL A 456 -5.76 -16.02 7.20
CA VAL A 456 -5.04 -15.06 8.05
C VAL A 456 -3.70 -15.69 8.42
N PRO A 457 -2.55 -15.05 8.11
CA PRO A 457 -1.24 -15.61 8.46
C PRO A 457 -1.06 -15.78 9.96
N GLN A 458 -0.45 -16.90 10.35
CA GLN A 458 -0.12 -17.21 11.73
C GLN A 458 1.34 -16.87 12.03
N SER A 459 1.67 -16.74 13.30
CA SER A 459 3.05 -16.45 13.74
C SER A 459 4.06 -17.51 13.29
N THR A 460 3.60 -18.73 13.03
CA THR A 460 4.44 -19.84 12.54
C THR A 460 4.73 -19.78 11.06
N ASP A 461 3.93 -19.07 10.28
CA ASP A 461 4.13 -18.97 8.82
C ASP A 461 5.40 -18.14 8.53
N LYS A 462 6.24 -18.66 7.64
CA LYS A 462 7.54 -18.06 7.32
C LYS A 462 7.52 -17.24 6.04
N ILE A 463 6.65 -17.59 5.10
CA ILE A 463 6.47 -16.87 3.82
C ILE A 463 5.01 -16.43 3.74
N HIS A 464 4.79 -15.14 3.61
CA HIS A 464 3.46 -14.57 3.42
C HIS A 464 3.37 -13.99 2.01
N ILE A 465 2.30 -14.33 1.29
CA ILE A 465 2.06 -13.85 -0.08
C ILE A 465 0.87 -12.88 -0.04
N SER A 466 1.03 -11.72 -0.64
CA SER A 466 -0.03 -10.70 -0.73
C SER A 466 0.09 -9.93 -2.04
N THR A 467 -1.04 -9.39 -2.50
CA THR A 467 -0.99 -8.35 -3.53
C THR A 467 -0.59 -7.02 -2.90
N VAL A 468 0.00 -6.14 -3.69
CA VAL A 468 0.37 -4.78 -3.24
C VAL A 468 -0.88 -4.05 -2.72
N GLN A 469 -1.98 -4.08 -3.49
CA GLN A 469 -3.24 -3.43 -3.10
C GLN A 469 -3.81 -4.01 -1.80
N GLY A 470 -3.75 -5.33 -1.64
CA GLY A 470 -4.18 -6.01 -0.40
C GLY A 470 -3.39 -5.52 0.81
N MET A 471 -2.08 -5.36 0.64
CA MET A 471 -1.21 -4.88 1.72
C MET A 471 -1.44 -3.40 2.03
N VAL A 472 -1.62 -2.55 1.01
CA VAL A 472 -2.00 -1.13 1.19
C VAL A 472 -3.26 -1.03 2.06
N ASN A 473 -4.28 -1.82 1.74
CA ASN A 473 -5.53 -1.81 2.48
C ASN A 473 -5.32 -2.21 3.96
N ARG A 474 -4.51 -3.23 4.21
CA ARG A 474 -4.23 -3.72 5.58
C ARG A 474 -3.39 -2.74 6.40
N LEU A 475 -2.47 -2.02 5.77
CA LEU A 475 -1.56 -1.12 6.50
C LEU A 475 -2.16 0.28 6.69
N PHE A 476 -2.86 0.80 5.69
CA PHE A 476 -3.19 2.23 5.64
C PHE A 476 -4.69 2.54 5.63
N ASN A 477 -5.53 1.57 5.25
CA ASN A 477 -6.98 1.76 5.14
C ASN A 477 -7.77 1.09 6.28
N THR A 478 -7.10 0.56 7.29
CA THR A 478 -7.72 -0.02 8.49
C THR A 478 -7.99 1.07 9.53
N GLU A 479 -9.01 0.86 10.36
CA GLU A 479 -9.29 1.73 11.51
C GLU A 479 -8.24 1.50 12.62
N ASP A 480 -8.06 2.48 13.48
CA ASP A 480 -7.11 2.37 14.60
C ASP A 480 -7.51 1.21 15.53
N GLY A 481 -6.53 0.43 15.93
CA GLY A 481 -6.71 -0.74 16.78
C GLY A 481 -6.75 -2.06 16.01
N ASP A 482 -6.94 -2.02 14.69
CA ASP A 482 -7.01 -3.22 13.85
C ASP A 482 -5.68 -3.53 13.13
N ARG A 483 -4.62 -2.79 13.42
CA ARG A 483 -3.30 -3.03 12.81
C ARG A 483 -2.63 -4.23 13.45
N GLU A 484 -2.76 -5.38 12.80
CA GLU A 484 -2.07 -6.61 13.20
C GLU A 484 -0.65 -6.68 12.63
N ILE A 485 -0.30 -5.80 11.68
CA ILE A 485 0.96 -5.85 10.94
C ILE A 485 1.83 -4.65 11.37
N SER A 486 2.89 -4.93 12.11
CA SER A 486 3.87 -3.94 12.57
C SER A 486 5.03 -3.80 11.57
N PRO A 487 5.84 -2.73 11.66
CA PRO A 487 7.03 -2.59 10.81
C PRO A 487 8.03 -3.73 10.95
N GLY A 488 8.05 -4.42 12.08
CA GLY A 488 8.96 -5.55 12.35
C GLY A 488 8.41 -6.91 11.96
N THR A 489 7.19 -6.99 11.39
CA THR A 489 6.55 -8.25 11.01
C THR A 489 7.40 -9.05 10.01
N TYR A 490 8.03 -8.36 9.06
CA TYR A 490 8.87 -8.98 8.04
C TYR A 490 10.28 -8.39 8.10
N ASP A 491 11.29 -9.23 7.96
CA ASP A 491 12.68 -8.80 7.82
C ASP A 491 13.16 -8.79 6.36
N PHE A 492 12.37 -9.41 5.46
CA PHE A 492 12.58 -9.34 4.01
C PHE A 492 11.25 -9.11 3.30
N VAL A 493 11.27 -8.25 2.28
CA VAL A 493 10.14 -8.02 1.38
C VAL A 493 10.64 -8.23 -0.05
N ILE A 494 10.08 -9.20 -0.74
CA ILE A 494 10.40 -9.48 -2.15
C ILE A 494 9.22 -9.03 -2.99
N VAL A 495 9.48 -8.21 -4.01
CA VAL A 495 8.45 -7.64 -4.87
C VAL A 495 8.65 -8.17 -6.29
N ASP A 496 7.71 -9.00 -6.75
CA ASP A 496 7.75 -9.53 -8.12
C ASP A 496 7.10 -8.53 -9.08
N GLU A 497 7.68 -8.43 -10.26
CA GLU A 497 7.23 -7.52 -11.33
C GLU A 497 7.17 -6.05 -10.85
N ALA A 498 8.24 -5.61 -10.19
CA ALA A 498 8.37 -4.30 -9.54
C ALA A 498 8.18 -3.08 -10.47
N HIS A 499 8.06 -3.30 -11.78
CA HIS A 499 7.94 -2.23 -12.78
C HIS A 499 6.49 -1.93 -13.19
N ARG A 500 5.53 -2.79 -12.83
CA ARG A 500 4.16 -2.67 -13.32
C ARG A 500 3.35 -1.66 -12.51
N GLY A 501 2.70 -0.75 -13.21
CA GLY A 501 1.65 0.08 -12.65
C GLY A 501 0.29 -0.59 -12.82
N TYR A 502 -0.62 -0.26 -11.96
CA TYR A 502 -1.94 -0.87 -11.78
C TYR A 502 -2.90 -0.71 -13.00
N PHE A 503 -2.47 0.00 -14.04
CA PHE A 503 -3.39 0.57 -15.03
C PHE A 503 -3.68 -0.28 -16.26
N GLU A 504 -2.99 -1.39 -16.48
CA GLU A 504 -3.14 -2.09 -17.77
C GLU A 504 -4.30 -3.10 -17.83
N ASP A 505 -4.98 -3.39 -16.70
CA ASP A 505 -5.83 -4.57 -16.63
C ASP A 505 -7.28 -4.39 -16.14
N LYS A 506 -7.70 -3.18 -15.82
CA LYS A 506 -9.13 -2.93 -15.59
C LYS A 506 -9.73 -2.26 -16.80
N GLU A 507 -10.94 -2.68 -17.18
CA GLU A 507 -11.81 -1.89 -18.02
C GLU A 507 -12.20 -0.63 -17.24
N MET A 508 -11.25 0.28 -17.10
CA MET A 508 -11.54 1.57 -16.47
C MET A 508 -12.19 2.46 -17.51
N SER A 509 -13.25 3.12 -17.13
CA SER A 509 -13.83 4.18 -17.93
C SER A 509 -12.79 5.31 -18.12
N ASP A 510 -12.92 6.05 -19.22
CA ASP A 510 -12.03 7.19 -19.50
C ASP A 510 -12.03 8.23 -18.36
N GLU A 511 -13.06 8.24 -17.53
CA GLU A 511 -13.15 9.10 -16.34
C GLU A 511 -12.32 8.55 -15.17
N GLU A 512 -12.31 7.24 -14.97
CA GLU A 512 -11.50 6.59 -13.94
C GLU A 512 -10.00 6.69 -14.27
N VAL A 513 -9.63 6.56 -15.53
CA VAL A 513 -8.24 6.69 -15.99
C VAL A 513 -7.68 8.11 -15.71
N LYS A 514 -8.53 9.14 -15.77
CA LYS A 514 -8.13 10.51 -15.46
C LYS A 514 -7.90 10.77 -13.97
N PHE A 515 -8.45 9.94 -13.09
CA PHE A 515 -8.37 10.14 -11.64
C PHE A 515 -7.25 9.34 -10.97
N TYR A 516 -6.71 8.31 -11.64
CA TYR A 516 -5.60 7.52 -11.10
C TYR A 516 -4.31 7.93 -11.81
N ASP A 517 -3.60 8.86 -11.22
CA ASP A 517 -2.26 9.22 -11.67
C ASP A 517 -1.31 8.04 -11.36
N GLN A 518 -0.49 7.68 -12.32
CA GLN A 518 0.58 6.69 -12.17
C GLN A 518 1.51 7.03 -10.98
N SER A 519 1.64 8.31 -10.67
CA SER A 519 2.39 8.79 -9.51
C SER A 519 1.78 8.32 -8.17
N ASP A 520 0.46 8.19 -8.10
CA ASP A 520 -0.23 7.79 -6.87
C ASP A 520 -0.02 6.30 -6.57
N TYR A 521 -0.03 5.43 -7.59
CA TYR A 521 0.28 4.00 -7.42
C TYR A 521 1.73 3.80 -6.98
N VAL A 522 2.68 4.49 -7.62
CA VAL A 522 4.11 4.40 -7.26
C VAL A 522 4.30 4.88 -5.81
N SER A 523 3.59 5.92 -5.41
CA SER A 523 3.60 6.44 -4.04
C SER A 523 3.11 5.38 -3.04
N GLN A 524 1.98 4.72 -3.30
CA GLN A 524 1.41 3.68 -2.44
C GLN A 524 2.31 2.44 -2.36
N TYR A 525 2.83 2.00 -3.49
CA TYR A 525 3.75 0.88 -3.59
C TYR A 525 5.03 1.13 -2.79
N ARG A 526 5.63 2.30 -2.98
CA ARG A 526 6.81 2.75 -2.24
C ARG A 526 6.53 2.80 -0.74
N ARG A 527 5.36 3.30 -0.37
CA ARG A 527 4.93 3.40 1.03
C ARG A 527 4.83 2.03 1.70
N VAL A 528 4.34 0.99 1.00
CA VAL A 528 4.30 -0.39 1.51
C VAL A 528 5.72 -0.91 1.75
N VAL A 529 6.61 -0.74 0.77
CA VAL A 529 8.00 -1.20 0.84
C VAL A 529 8.74 -0.48 1.98
N ASP A 530 8.51 0.82 2.15
CA ASP A 530 9.18 1.64 3.17
C ASP A 530 8.58 1.45 4.58
N TYR A 531 7.35 0.94 4.69
CA TYR A 531 6.70 0.69 5.98
C TYR A 531 7.49 -0.32 6.83
N PHE A 532 8.00 -1.37 6.20
CA PHE A 532 8.66 -2.47 6.92
C PHE A 532 10.12 -2.16 7.20
N ASP A 533 10.59 -2.50 8.40
CA ASP A 533 12.00 -2.51 8.77
C ASP A 533 12.65 -3.78 8.18
N ALA A 534 12.81 -3.80 6.87
CA ALA A 534 13.16 -4.98 6.10
C ALA A 534 14.11 -4.66 4.95
N VAL A 535 14.86 -5.67 4.52
CA VAL A 535 15.56 -5.62 3.23
C VAL A 535 14.53 -5.84 2.13
N ALA A 536 14.41 -4.89 1.21
CA ALA A 536 13.45 -4.94 0.10
C ALA A 536 14.18 -5.31 -1.20
N ILE A 537 13.71 -6.38 -1.84
CA ILE A 537 14.29 -6.90 -3.08
C ILE A 537 13.22 -6.79 -4.17
N GLY A 538 13.44 -5.89 -5.12
CA GLY A 538 12.58 -5.74 -6.30
C GLY A 538 13.09 -6.63 -7.43
N MET A 539 12.16 -7.34 -8.09
CA MET A 539 12.47 -8.15 -9.27
C MET A 539 11.68 -7.63 -10.45
N THR A 540 12.32 -7.46 -11.58
CA THR A 540 11.68 -6.93 -12.78
C THR A 540 12.30 -7.51 -14.04
N ALA A 541 11.50 -7.62 -15.10
CA ALA A 541 12.01 -7.95 -16.43
C ALA A 541 12.65 -6.71 -17.08
N THR A 542 12.12 -5.53 -16.80
CA THR A 542 12.54 -4.26 -17.43
C THR A 542 12.60 -3.16 -16.36
N PRO A 543 13.82 -2.80 -15.89
CA PRO A 543 13.92 -1.76 -14.88
C PRO A 543 13.50 -0.41 -15.46
N ALA A 544 12.35 0.09 -15.01
CA ALA A 544 11.86 1.44 -15.33
C ALA A 544 12.51 2.46 -14.40
N LEU A 545 12.51 3.72 -14.79
CA LEU A 545 13.08 4.82 -14.00
C LEU A 545 12.52 4.82 -12.56
N GLN A 546 11.23 4.64 -12.42
CA GLN A 546 10.54 4.63 -11.13
C GLN A 546 11.00 3.47 -10.23
N THR A 547 11.23 2.29 -10.81
CA THR A 547 11.76 1.12 -10.08
C THR A 547 13.17 1.40 -9.57
N VAL A 548 13.99 2.03 -10.41
CA VAL A 548 15.36 2.41 -10.06
C VAL A 548 15.36 3.48 -8.95
N GLN A 549 14.37 4.37 -8.95
CA GLN A 549 14.22 5.37 -7.89
C GLN A 549 13.90 4.74 -6.52
N ILE A 550 13.19 3.61 -6.50
CA ILE A 550 12.84 2.90 -5.25
C ILE A 550 13.99 2.01 -4.78
N PHE A 551 14.53 1.19 -5.67
CA PHE A 551 15.46 0.10 -5.31
C PHE A 551 16.93 0.39 -5.64
N GLY A 552 17.24 1.43 -6.40
CA GLY A 552 18.58 1.69 -6.92
C GLY A 552 18.85 0.94 -8.22
N GLN A 553 20.06 1.03 -8.73
CA GLN A 553 20.49 0.31 -9.93
C GLN A 553 20.49 -1.20 -9.71
N PRO A 554 20.16 -2.00 -10.72
CA PRO A 554 20.21 -3.47 -10.59
C PRO A 554 21.57 -3.96 -10.16
N VAL A 555 21.59 -4.85 -9.16
CA VAL A 555 22.81 -5.54 -8.72
C VAL A 555 23.23 -6.62 -9.72
N TYR A 556 22.25 -7.12 -10.50
CA TYR A 556 22.47 -8.12 -11.55
C TYR A 556 21.44 -7.90 -12.65
N THR A 557 21.87 -8.05 -13.89
CA THR A 557 21.00 -7.94 -15.07
C THR A 557 21.20 -9.15 -15.98
N TYR A 558 20.10 -9.87 -16.26
CA TYR A 558 20.09 -10.95 -17.24
C TYR A 558 19.02 -10.62 -18.28
N SER A 559 19.48 -10.06 -19.40
CA SER A 559 18.60 -9.54 -20.45
C SER A 559 18.02 -10.65 -21.33
N TYR A 560 16.91 -10.34 -22.02
CA TYR A 560 16.33 -11.21 -23.04
C TYR A 560 17.39 -11.63 -24.08
N ARG A 561 18.13 -10.65 -24.59
CA ARG A 561 19.18 -10.90 -25.59
C ARG A 561 20.24 -11.89 -25.08
N GLN A 562 20.68 -11.72 -23.82
CA GLN A 562 21.66 -12.63 -23.24
C GLN A 562 21.07 -14.05 -23.11
N ALA A 563 19.80 -14.16 -22.68
CA ALA A 563 19.13 -15.46 -22.53
C ALA A 563 18.95 -16.18 -23.86
N VAL A 564 18.74 -15.44 -24.95
CA VAL A 564 18.68 -16.00 -26.31
C VAL A 564 20.09 -16.49 -26.73
N LEU A 565 21.14 -15.70 -26.49
CA LEU A 565 22.51 -16.07 -26.83
C LEU A 565 22.97 -17.31 -26.07
N ASP A 566 22.55 -17.44 -24.81
CA ASP A 566 22.88 -18.60 -23.95
C ASP A 566 22.00 -19.83 -24.27
N GLY A 567 20.96 -19.68 -25.13
CA GLY A 567 20.10 -20.78 -25.56
C GLY A 567 18.96 -21.09 -24.60
N TYR A 568 18.69 -20.24 -23.61
CA TYR A 568 17.60 -20.44 -22.64
C TYR A 568 16.26 -19.86 -23.11
N LEU A 569 16.28 -18.87 -24.01
CA LEU A 569 15.09 -18.31 -24.63
C LEU A 569 15.22 -18.38 -26.15
N MET A 570 14.08 -18.46 -26.81
CA MET A 570 14.03 -18.45 -28.28
C MET A 570 13.95 -17.01 -28.80
N ASP A 571 14.64 -16.76 -29.91
CA ASP A 571 14.51 -15.49 -30.60
C ASP A 571 13.18 -15.44 -31.37
N HIS A 572 12.70 -14.26 -31.64
CA HIS A 572 11.51 -14.05 -32.49
C HIS A 572 11.91 -13.60 -33.88
N ASN A 573 11.10 -13.99 -34.85
CA ASN A 573 11.21 -13.47 -36.21
C ASN A 573 10.81 -11.99 -36.25
N ALA A 574 11.27 -11.28 -37.27
CA ALA A 574 10.87 -9.88 -37.45
C ALA A 574 9.33 -9.81 -37.57
N PRO A 575 8.68 -8.84 -36.89
CA PRO A 575 7.24 -8.74 -36.95
C PRO A 575 6.70 -8.53 -38.37
N HIS A 576 5.71 -9.33 -38.73
CA HIS A 576 4.98 -9.13 -39.99
C HIS A 576 3.88 -8.09 -39.75
N VAL A 577 3.96 -6.95 -40.40
CA VAL A 577 3.00 -5.87 -40.24
C VAL A 577 1.92 -5.93 -41.34
N ILE A 578 0.69 -6.18 -40.96
CA ILE A 578 -0.46 -6.14 -41.87
C ILE A 578 -0.85 -4.66 -42.02
N LYS A 579 -0.66 -4.12 -43.22
CA LYS A 579 -1.01 -2.73 -43.55
C LYS A 579 -2.30 -2.66 -44.32
N THR A 580 -3.16 -1.74 -43.96
CA THR A 580 -4.40 -1.41 -44.67
C THR A 580 -4.47 0.10 -44.89
N LYS A 581 -5.19 0.53 -45.92
CA LYS A 581 -5.43 1.97 -46.14
C LYS A 581 -6.05 2.62 -44.90
N LEU A 582 -6.95 1.92 -44.25
CA LEU A 582 -7.61 2.42 -43.03
C LEU A 582 -6.63 2.66 -41.90
N LEU A 583 -5.62 1.81 -41.79
CA LEU A 583 -4.57 1.93 -40.77
C LEU A 583 -3.63 3.11 -41.05
N GLU A 584 -3.50 3.49 -42.33
CA GLU A 584 -2.60 4.60 -42.74
C GLU A 584 -3.31 5.95 -42.71
N GLU A 585 -4.60 5.98 -43.06
CA GLU A 585 -5.35 7.23 -43.29
C GLU A 585 -6.35 7.58 -42.19
N GLY A 586 -6.79 6.61 -41.37
CA GLY A 586 -7.83 6.83 -40.35
C GLY A 586 -9.25 6.77 -40.93
N ILE A 587 -10.22 7.16 -40.13
CA ILE A 587 -11.65 7.25 -40.58
C ILE A 587 -12.09 8.72 -40.46
N HIS A 588 -12.55 9.26 -41.56
CA HIS A 588 -13.10 10.61 -41.63
C HIS A 588 -14.53 10.51 -42.14
N LEU A 589 -15.49 10.83 -41.31
CA LEU A 589 -16.91 10.81 -41.62
C LEU A 589 -17.45 12.24 -41.52
N LYS A 590 -18.21 12.64 -42.53
CA LYS A 590 -18.76 14.00 -42.59
C LYS A 590 -20.21 14.03 -42.11
N LYS A 591 -20.61 15.19 -41.63
CA LYS A 591 -22.02 15.47 -41.30
C LYS A 591 -22.92 15.12 -42.49
N GLY A 592 -23.95 14.36 -42.23
CA GLY A 592 -24.88 13.85 -43.25
C GLY A 592 -24.51 12.51 -43.83
N ASP A 593 -23.32 11.97 -43.55
CA ASP A 593 -22.99 10.59 -43.95
C ASP A 593 -23.83 9.59 -43.13
N HIS A 594 -24.18 8.49 -43.79
CA HIS A 594 -24.89 7.39 -43.12
C HIS A 594 -23.89 6.38 -42.58
N ALA A 595 -23.90 6.18 -41.26
CA ALA A 595 -23.08 5.18 -40.61
C ALA A 595 -23.95 4.06 -40.03
N ASN A 596 -23.46 2.82 -40.14
CA ASN A 596 -24.09 1.67 -39.48
C ASN A 596 -23.55 1.62 -38.07
N VAL A 597 -24.41 1.94 -37.10
CA VAL A 597 -24.06 1.95 -35.65
C VAL A 597 -24.70 0.73 -34.99
N TYR A 598 -23.93 -0.03 -34.26
CA TYR A 598 -24.43 -1.15 -33.50
C TYR A 598 -25.05 -0.64 -32.18
N ASN A 599 -26.33 -0.85 -32.03
CA ASN A 599 -27.08 -0.51 -30.83
C ASN A 599 -26.97 -1.68 -29.84
N TYR A 600 -26.23 -1.51 -28.78
CA TYR A 600 -25.95 -2.56 -27.78
C TYR A 600 -27.19 -2.95 -26.98
N ASP A 601 -28.09 -2.01 -26.71
CA ASP A 601 -29.30 -2.27 -25.92
C ASP A 601 -30.30 -3.13 -26.72
N LYS A 602 -30.37 -2.92 -28.04
CA LYS A 602 -31.28 -3.63 -28.92
C LYS A 602 -30.62 -4.80 -29.67
N GLN A 603 -29.29 -4.90 -29.58
CA GLN A 603 -28.47 -5.89 -30.31
C GLN A 603 -28.71 -5.86 -31.82
N THR A 604 -28.90 -4.68 -32.39
CA THR A 604 -29.20 -4.49 -33.82
C THR A 604 -28.27 -3.45 -34.46
N LEU A 605 -28.03 -3.62 -35.77
CA LEU A 605 -27.36 -2.61 -36.58
C LEU A 605 -28.40 -1.59 -37.03
N GLU A 606 -28.21 -0.33 -36.67
CA GLU A 606 -29.06 0.79 -37.07
C GLU A 606 -28.26 1.73 -37.99
N GLN A 607 -28.87 2.18 -39.07
CA GLN A 607 -28.29 3.17 -39.95
C GLN A 607 -28.66 4.55 -39.41
N VAL A 608 -27.66 5.32 -39.05
CA VAL A 608 -27.83 6.65 -38.45
C VAL A 608 -27.14 7.69 -39.33
N GLU A 609 -27.83 8.78 -39.64
CA GLU A 609 -27.23 9.95 -40.28
C GLU A 609 -26.43 10.74 -39.22
N LEU A 610 -25.19 11.08 -39.53
CA LEU A 610 -24.30 11.73 -38.57
C LEU A 610 -24.67 13.20 -38.37
N PRO A 611 -24.89 13.64 -37.14
CA PRO A 611 -25.25 15.03 -36.86
C PRO A 611 -24.08 16.01 -37.00
N ASP A 612 -22.81 15.49 -36.93
CA ASP A 612 -21.59 16.28 -37.04
C ASP A 612 -20.47 15.48 -37.69
N ASP A 613 -19.39 16.17 -38.07
CA ASP A 613 -18.17 15.51 -38.60
C ASP A 613 -17.53 14.67 -37.48
N LEU A 614 -17.12 13.45 -37.81
CA LEU A 614 -16.43 12.54 -36.88
C LEU A 614 -15.10 12.11 -37.49
N ASP A 615 -14.02 12.38 -36.77
CA ASP A 615 -12.66 11.98 -37.13
C ASP A 615 -12.15 10.97 -36.11
N PHE A 616 -11.75 9.80 -36.57
CA PHE A 616 -11.11 8.78 -35.74
C PHE A 616 -9.70 8.57 -36.27
N ASP A 617 -8.72 8.89 -35.42
CA ASP A 617 -7.32 8.61 -35.73
C ASP A 617 -7.01 7.10 -35.60
N VAL A 618 -5.83 6.73 -36.05
CA VAL A 618 -5.38 5.32 -36.05
C VAL A 618 -5.36 4.72 -34.63
N ASP A 619 -5.14 5.53 -33.63
CA ASP A 619 -5.09 5.08 -32.22
C ASP A 619 -6.47 4.74 -31.65
N SER A 620 -7.53 5.21 -32.28
CA SER A 620 -8.92 4.93 -31.87
C SER A 620 -9.47 3.59 -32.40
N PHE A 621 -8.75 2.94 -33.35
CA PHE A 621 -9.23 1.69 -33.97
C PHE A 621 -9.30 0.56 -32.96
N ASN A 622 -10.40 -0.19 -33.05
CA ASN A 622 -10.76 -1.34 -32.23
C ASN A 622 -10.92 -1.01 -30.73
N ARG A 623 -10.60 0.22 -30.32
CA ARG A 623 -10.83 0.68 -28.94
C ARG A 623 -12.15 1.47 -28.86
N LYS A 624 -12.26 2.54 -29.62
CA LYS A 624 -13.49 3.38 -29.68
C LYS A 624 -14.42 2.96 -30.80
N VAL A 625 -13.85 2.50 -31.94
CA VAL A 625 -14.60 2.07 -33.11
C VAL A 625 -14.16 0.67 -33.50
N VAL A 626 -15.07 -0.32 -33.40
CA VAL A 626 -14.85 -1.68 -33.89
C VAL A 626 -15.50 -1.79 -35.25
N ASN A 627 -14.71 -2.01 -36.29
CA ASN A 627 -15.17 -2.06 -37.67
C ASN A 627 -15.05 -3.50 -38.21
N GLU A 628 -16.17 -4.14 -38.53
CA GLU A 628 -16.19 -5.53 -39.03
C GLU A 628 -15.44 -5.68 -40.35
N SER A 629 -15.61 -4.73 -41.28
CA SER A 629 -14.94 -4.81 -42.59
C SER A 629 -13.43 -4.78 -42.47
N PHE A 630 -12.92 -3.91 -41.61
CA PHE A 630 -11.47 -3.82 -41.28
C PHE A 630 -10.97 -5.13 -40.68
N ASN A 631 -11.65 -5.62 -39.64
CA ASN A 631 -11.26 -6.86 -38.95
C ASN A 631 -11.39 -8.08 -39.84
N ARG A 632 -12.33 -8.08 -40.79
CA ARG A 632 -12.49 -9.15 -41.79
C ARG A 632 -11.26 -9.20 -42.72
N ILE A 633 -10.78 -8.07 -43.17
CA ILE A 633 -9.56 -7.99 -44.04
C ILE A 633 -8.35 -8.55 -43.23
N VAL A 634 -8.23 -8.18 -41.96
CA VAL A 634 -7.18 -8.70 -41.08
C VAL A 634 -7.29 -10.23 -40.96
N CYS A 635 -8.50 -10.76 -40.70
CA CYS A 635 -8.75 -12.20 -40.60
C CYS A 635 -8.44 -12.93 -41.92
N GLN A 636 -8.78 -12.33 -43.06
CA GLN A 636 -8.44 -12.89 -44.38
C GLN A 636 -6.94 -13.02 -44.56
N GLU A 637 -6.17 -12.05 -44.07
CA GLU A 637 -4.71 -12.10 -44.13
C GLU A 637 -4.14 -13.14 -43.17
N LEU A 638 -4.70 -13.24 -41.95
CA LEU A 638 -4.30 -14.26 -40.99
C LEU A 638 -4.54 -15.68 -41.49
N VAL A 639 -5.69 -15.94 -42.15
CA VAL A 639 -6.05 -17.25 -42.71
C VAL A 639 -5.05 -17.70 -43.76
N LYS A 640 -4.39 -16.81 -44.48
CA LYS A 640 -3.33 -17.13 -45.43
C LYS A 640 -2.06 -17.64 -44.79
N GLN A 641 -1.82 -17.26 -43.52
CA GLN A 641 -0.58 -17.53 -42.79
C GLN A 641 -0.72 -18.62 -41.73
N LEU A 642 -1.95 -18.82 -41.23
CA LEU A 642 -2.24 -19.78 -40.17
C LEU A 642 -2.94 -21.00 -40.75
N ASP A 643 -2.48 -22.18 -40.36
CA ASP A 643 -3.17 -23.45 -40.71
C ASP A 643 -3.49 -24.17 -39.39
N PRO A 644 -4.77 -24.17 -38.97
CA PRO A 644 -5.16 -24.81 -37.72
C PRO A 644 -5.07 -26.34 -37.77
N THR A 645 -4.79 -26.93 -38.93
CA THR A 645 -4.59 -28.38 -39.08
C THR A 645 -3.12 -28.80 -39.07
N ASP A 646 -2.21 -27.83 -39.16
CA ASP A 646 -0.75 -28.09 -39.12
C ASP A 646 -0.21 -28.05 -37.68
N ARG A 647 0.14 -29.22 -37.18
CA ARG A 647 0.69 -29.37 -35.82
C ARG A 647 2.08 -28.72 -35.66
N ASP A 648 2.85 -28.65 -36.74
CA ASP A 648 4.20 -28.11 -36.72
C ASP A 648 4.21 -26.57 -36.67
N LEU A 649 3.10 -25.92 -37.00
CA LEU A 649 2.96 -24.46 -36.95
C LEU A 649 2.84 -23.92 -35.53
N GLY A 650 2.56 -24.80 -34.55
CA GLY A 650 2.38 -24.41 -33.14
C GLY A 650 1.07 -23.66 -32.91
N LYS A 651 0.87 -23.28 -31.64
CA LYS A 651 -0.35 -22.58 -31.22
C LYS A 651 -0.24 -21.08 -31.48
N THR A 652 -1.40 -20.47 -31.71
CA THR A 652 -1.52 -19.03 -31.99
C THR A 652 -2.30 -18.32 -30.88
N LEU A 653 -1.73 -17.20 -30.41
CA LEU A 653 -2.38 -16.33 -29.42
C LEU A 653 -2.63 -14.96 -30.06
N ILE A 654 -3.89 -14.53 -30.07
CA ILE A 654 -4.33 -13.27 -30.69
C ILE A 654 -4.81 -12.32 -29.59
N PHE A 655 -4.23 -11.12 -29.55
CA PHE A 655 -4.59 -10.09 -28.59
C PHE A 655 -5.56 -9.09 -29.20
N ALA A 656 -6.82 -9.12 -28.74
CA ALA A 656 -7.88 -8.19 -29.09
C ALA A 656 -7.88 -7.00 -28.12
N THR A 657 -8.64 -5.95 -28.45
CA THR A 657 -8.72 -4.73 -27.63
C THR A 657 -9.76 -4.84 -26.51
N ARG A 658 -10.87 -5.53 -26.77
CA ARG A 658 -12.02 -5.65 -25.86
C ARG A 658 -12.67 -7.03 -26.04
N ASP A 659 -13.54 -7.38 -25.11
CA ASP A 659 -14.22 -8.69 -25.10
C ASP A 659 -15.11 -8.91 -26.34
N ASP A 660 -15.89 -7.88 -26.72
CA ASP A 660 -16.73 -7.89 -27.92
C ASP A 660 -15.88 -7.96 -29.21
N HIS A 661 -14.72 -7.32 -29.22
CA HIS A 661 -13.77 -7.42 -30.34
C HIS A 661 -13.22 -8.86 -30.43
N ALA A 662 -12.93 -9.51 -29.31
CA ALA A 662 -12.47 -10.89 -29.29
C ALA A 662 -13.55 -11.85 -29.86
N ASP A 663 -14.82 -11.67 -29.50
CA ASP A 663 -15.95 -12.45 -30.06
C ASP A 663 -16.03 -12.27 -31.59
N MET A 664 -15.89 -11.04 -32.05
CA MET A 664 -15.90 -10.73 -33.48
C MET A 664 -14.78 -11.46 -34.22
N ILE A 665 -13.54 -11.41 -33.68
CA ILE A 665 -12.37 -12.05 -34.32
C ILE A 665 -12.55 -13.57 -34.37
N VAL A 666 -13.05 -14.21 -33.29
CA VAL A 666 -13.34 -15.65 -33.29
C VAL A 666 -14.33 -15.99 -34.41
N ARG A 667 -15.43 -15.25 -34.52
CA ARG A 667 -16.46 -15.44 -35.55
C ARG A 667 -15.89 -15.25 -36.95
N LEU A 668 -15.19 -14.16 -37.20
CA LEU A 668 -14.63 -13.83 -38.50
C LEU A 668 -13.57 -14.85 -38.95
N LEU A 669 -12.72 -15.31 -38.05
CA LEU A 669 -11.71 -16.34 -38.37
C LEU A 669 -12.37 -17.64 -38.79
N LYS A 670 -13.43 -18.10 -38.07
CA LYS A 670 -14.18 -19.32 -38.43
C LYS A 670 -14.81 -19.18 -39.81
N GLU A 671 -15.42 -18.02 -40.09
CA GLU A 671 -16.03 -17.73 -41.40
C GLU A 671 -14.97 -17.73 -42.53
N GLU A 672 -13.86 -17.08 -42.34
CA GLU A 672 -12.83 -16.95 -43.38
C GLU A 672 -12.07 -18.28 -43.59
N PHE A 673 -11.85 -19.08 -42.55
CA PHE A 673 -11.31 -20.45 -42.71
C PHE A 673 -12.28 -21.33 -43.54
N ALA A 674 -13.59 -21.25 -43.27
CA ALA A 674 -14.61 -21.97 -44.04
C ALA A 674 -14.60 -21.55 -45.51
N LYS A 675 -14.52 -20.24 -45.79
CA LYS A 675 -14.43 -19.71 -47.17
C LYS A 675 -13.15 -20.17 -47.88
N ALA A 676 -12.07 -20.32 -47.13
CA ALA A 676 -10.80 -20.82 -47.67
C ALA A 676 -10.78 -22.35 -47.89
N GLY A 677 -11.89 -23.05 -47.61
CA GLY A 677 -12.01 -24.49 -47.81
C GLY A 677 -11.52 -25.32 -46.62
N CYS A 678 -11.28 -24.69 -45.48
CA CYS A 678 -10.80 -25.34 -44.25
C CYS A 678 -11.75 -25.04 -43.08
N PRO A 679 -12.99 -25.53 -43.07
CA PRO A 679 -13.91 -25.29 -41.97
C PRO A 679 -13.38 -25.91 -40.67
N VAL A 680 -13.32 -25.12 -39.60
CA VAL A 680 -12.76 -25.54 -38.32
C VAL A 680 -13.86 -25.92 -37.32
N GLY A 681 -13.59 -26.87 -36.47
CA GLY A 681 -14.51 -27.29 -35.40
C GLY A 681 -14.69 -26.18 -34.34
N ALA A 682 -15.74 -26.31 -33.55
CA ALA A 682 -16.13 -25.30 -32.57
C ALA A 682 -15.02 -25.02 -31.52
N ASN A 683 -14.25 -26.05 -31.19
CA ASN A 683 -13.20 -26.00 -30.16
C ASN A 683 -11.80 -25.63 -30.67
N VAL A 684 -11.65 -25.41 -32.00
CA VAL A 684 -10.32 -25.12 -32.59
C VAL A 684 -9.90 -23.67 -32.31
N ILE A 685 -10.84 -22.73 -32.44
CA ILE A 685 -10.65 -21.30 -32.22
C ILE A 685 -11.55 -20.91 -31.04
N MET A 686 -10.95 -20.39 -29.97
CA MET A 686 -11.68 -20.11 -28.74
C MET A 686 -11.31 -18.72 -28.18
N LYS A 687 -12.31 -18.05 -27.58
CA LYS A 687 -12.09 -16.86 -26.79
C LYS A 687 -11.79 -17.30 -25.35
N ILE A 688 -10.71 -16.78 -24.76
CA ILE A 688 -10.40 -16.94 -23.32
C ILE A 688 -10.09 -15.55 -22.77
N THR A 689 -10.99 -14.99 -21.96
CA THR A 689 -10.84 -13.66 -21.37
C THR A 689 -11.12 -13.69 -19.87
N GLY A 690 -10.97 -12.56 -19.19
CA GLY A 690 -11.28 -12.42 -17.78
C GLY A 690 -12.75 -12.66 -17.42
N GLN A 691 -13.66 -12.58 -18.39
CA GLN A 691 -15.08 -12.82 -18.20
C GLN A 691 -15.48 -14.30 -18.35
N ASP A 692 -14.55 -15.15 -18.76
CA ASP A 692 -14.81 -16.58 -18.96
C ASP A 692 -14.95 -17.29 -17.60
N ARG A 693 -16.10 -17.88 -17.34
CA ARG A 693 -16.41 -18.61 -16.09
C ARG A 693 -15.60 -19.90 -15.93
N HIS A 694 -15.14 -20.49 -17.02
CA HIS A 694 -14.35 -21.73 -17.07
C HIS A 694 -12.90 -21.46 -17.50
N ARG A 695 -12.44 -20.27 -17.26
CA ARG A 695 -11.13 -19.73 -17.67
C ARG A 695 -9.96 -20.70 -17.41
N GLU A 696 -9.88 -21.22 -16.20
CA GLU A 696 -8.76 -22.08 -15.78
C GLU A 696 -8.78 -23.41 -16.53
N ASP A 697 -9.95 -23.97 -16.75
CA ASP A 697 -10.10 -25.21 -17.53
C ASP A 697 -9.70 -24.97 -19.00
N HIS A 698 -10.16 -23.87 -19.60
CA HIS A 698 -9.82 -23.52 -20.99
C HIS A 698 -8.32 -23.22 -21.15
N ILE A 699 -7.70 -22.57 -20.15
CA ILE A 699 -6.24 -22.35 -20.16
C ILE A 699 -5.52 -23.69 -20.09
N ARG A 700 -5.98 -24.62 -19.24
CA ARG A 700 -5.41 -25.95 -19.11
C ARG A 700 -5.55 -26.74 -20.43
N GLU A 701 -6.70 -26.66 -21.08
CA GLU A 701 -6.92 -27.25 -22.41
C GLU A 701 -5.97 -26.64 -23.43
N PHE A 702 -5.87 -25.29 -23.47
CA PHE A 702 -4.94 -24.59 -24.36
C PHE A 702 -3.48 -25.01 -24.13
N LYS A 703 -3.11 -25.26 -22.89
CA LYS A 703 -1.74 -25.71 -22.55
C LYS A 703 -1.48 -27.16 -22.94
N ASN A 704 -2.40 -28.08 -22.62
CA ASN A 704 -2.12 -29.52 -22.58
C ASN A 704 -2.76 -30.31 -23.71
N GLU A 705 -3.84 -29.79 -24.33
CA GLU A 705 -4.58 -30.51 -25.38
C GLU A 705 -4.21 -30.00 -26.76
N GLU A 706 -4.53 -30.77 -27.80
CA GLU A 706 -4.33 -30.37 -29.20
C GLU A 706 -5.14 -29.11 -29.54
N PHE A 707 -6.36 -29.05 -29.06
CA PHE A 707 -7.28 -27.90 -29.29
C PHE A 707 -7.77 -27.33 -27.94
N PRO A 708 -8.02 -26.02 -27.89
CA PRO A 708 -7.85 -25.03 -28.96
C PRO A 708 -6.40 -24.82 -29.36
N ASN A 709 -6.15 -24.53 -30.63
CA ASN A 709 -4.82 -24.15 -31.11
C ASN A 709 -4.75 -22.68 -31.55
N ILE A 710 -5.90 -21.99 -31.64
CA ILE A 710 -5.95 -20.53 -31.81
C ILE A 710 -6.81 -19.96 -30.67
N VAL A 711 -6.21 -19.09 -29.85
CA VAL A 711 -6.93 -18.46 -28.74
C VAL A 711 -6.92 -16.95 -28.95
N VAL A 712 -8.10 -16.34 -28.81
CA VAL A 712 -8.28 -14.88 -28.84
C VAL A 712 -8.51 -14.41 -27.39
N THR A 713 -7.71 -13.46 -26.95
CA THR A 713 -7.77 -12.93 -25.57
C THR A 713 -7.69 -11.40 -25.58
N VAL A 714 -8.08 -10.77 -24.49
CA VAL A 714 -7.88 -9.33 -24.30
C VAL A 714 -6.62 -9.11 -23.44
N ASP A 715 -6.60 -9.59 -22.22
CA ASP A 715 -5.50 -9.34 -21.28
C ASP A 715 -5.04 -10.57 -20.49
N LEU A 716 -5.79 -11.65 -20.62
CA LEU A 716 -5.66 -12.79 -19.71
C LEU A 716 -4.31 -13.47 -19.70
N LEU A 717 -3.64 -13.48 -20.84
CA LEU A 717 -2.42 -14.27 -21.01
C LEU A 717 -1.14 -13.41 -21.00
N THR A 718 -1.23 -12.13 -20.59
CA THR A 718 -0.07 -11.24 -20.58
C THR A 718 0.86 -11.47 -19.39
N THR A 719 0.44 -12.23 -18.37
CA THR A 719 1.20 -12.40 -17.15
C THR A 719 1.36 -13.87 -16.73
N GLY A 720 2.41 -14.48 -17.19
CA GLY A 720 2.92 -15.69 -16.58
C GLY A 720 2.17 -17.00 -16.90
N ILE A 721 1.38 -17.06 -17.95
CA ILE A 721 0.81 -18.34 -18.40
C ILE A 721 1.89 -19.06 -19.22
N ASP A 722 2.33 -20.17 -18.69
CA ASP A 722 3.34 -21.02 -19.31
C ASP A 722 2.68 -21.99 -20.30
N VAL A 723 2.63 -21.62 -21.59
CA VAL A 723 2.15 -22.46 -22.70
C VAL A 723 3.28 -22.56 -23.73
N PRO A 724 4.19 -23.53 -23.59
CA PRO A 724 5.41 -23.64 -24.43
C PRO A 724 5.12 -23.84 -25.90
N SER A 725 3.94 -24.36 -26.27
CA SER A 725 3.56 -24.64 -27.66
C SER A 725 3.11 -23.38 -28.43
N ILE A 726 3.02 -22.21 -27.83
CA ILE A 726 2.70 -20.97 -28.54
C ILE A 726 3.88 -20.59 -29.44
N ALA A 727 3.62 -20.55 -30.75
CA ALA A 727 4.62 -20.20 -31.77
C ALA A 727 4.27 -18.90 -32.49
N ASN A 728 3.00 -18.47 -32.45
CA ASN A 728 2.55 -17.28 -33.18
C ASN A 728 1.83 -16.32 -32.24
N LEU A 729 2.22 -15.04 -32.29
CA LEU A 729 1.59 -13.96 -31.54
C LEU A 729 1.03 -12.93 -32.51
N VAL A 730 -0.25 -12.61 -32.38
CA VAL A 730 -0.93 -11.64 -33.25
C VAL A 730 -1.46 -10.49 -32.38
N PHE A 731 -1.08 -9.26 -32.72
CA PHE A 731 -1.50 -8.08 -31.97
C PHE A 731 -2.48 -7.27 -32.82
N LEU A 732 -3.75 -7.24 -32.42
CA LEU A 732 -4.80 -6.45 -33.06
C LEU A 732 -5.04 -5.12 -32.32
N ARG A 733 -4.10 -4.75 -31.43
CA ARG A 733 -4.09 -3.49 -30.70
C ARG A 733 -2.68 -2.94 -30.64
N ARG A 734 -2.58 -1.64 -30.51
CA ARG A 734 -1.26 -1.04 -30.31
C ARG A 734 -0.74 -1.32 -28.91
N UNK A 735 0.36 -1.80 -28.87
CA UNK A 735 1.01 -2.01 -27.59
C UNK A 735 1.57 -0.70 -27.11
N UNK A 736 1.27 -0.41 -26.22
CA UNK A 736 1.86 0.79 -25.72
C UNK A 736 3.29 0.64 -25.47
N UNK A 737 3.94 0.51 -26.00
CA UNK A 737 5.35 0.49 -25.94
C UNK A 737 5.98 -0.83 -26.28
N UNK A 738 7.00 -0.77 -26.67
CA UNK A 738 7.85 -1.86 -26.97
C UNK A 738 8.01 -2.84 -25.82
N UNK A 739 7.79 -2.46 -24.74
CA UNK A 739 7.84 -3.29 -23.62
C UNK A 739 6.75 -4.34 -23.57
N UNK A 740 5.70 -3.96 -24.08
CA UNK A 740 4.62 -4.91 -24.15
C UNK A 740 4.88 -5.96 -25.20
N UNK A 741 5.43 -5.58 -26.06
CA UNK A 741 5.82 -6.48 -27.10
C UNK A 741 6.92 -7.42 -26.63
N UNK A 742 7.66 -6.97 -26.01
CA UNK A 742 8.67 -7.76 -25.42
C UNK A 742 8.14 -8.65 -24.30
N UNK A 743 7.33 -8.13 -23.71
CA UNK A 743 6.69 -8.90 -22.70
C UNK A 743 5.75 -9.98 -23.24
N UNK A 744 5.25 -9.66 -24.16
CA UNK A 744 4.38 -10.62 -24.80
C UNK A 744 5.19 -11.63 -25.59
N UNK A 745 6.12 -11.21 -26.02
CA UNK A 745 6.99 -12.12 -26.66
C UNK A 745 7.68 -13.02 -25.67
N UNK A 746 7.87 -12.58 -24.79
CA UNK A 746 8.49 -13.33 -23.74
C UNK A 746 7.58 -14.24 -22.96
N UNK A 747 6.50 -13.84 -22.97
CA UNK A 747 5.53 -14.66 -22.34
C UNK A 747 5.05 -15.86 -23.11
N UNK A 748 5.32 -15.74 -24.15
CA UNK A 748 4.81 -16.74 -25.00
C UNK A 748 5.91 -17.49 -25.68
N UNK A 749 6.79 -17.09 -25.56
CA UNK A 749 7.80 -17.74 -26.28
C UNK A 749 8.73 -18.47 -25.41
N TYR A 750 8.48 -19.64 -25.01
CA TYR A 750 9.34 -20.66 -24.48
C TYR A 750 10.03 -21.44 -25.54
#